data_7102c13c7d196ab629b5668a7d99b9df
#
_entry.id   7102c13c7d196ab629b5668a7d99b9df
#
_cell.length_a   1.000
_cell.length_b   1.000
_cell.length_c   1.000
_cell.angle_alpha   90.00
_cell.angle_beta   90.00
_cell.angle_gamma   90.00
#
_symmetry.space_group_name_H-M   'P 1'
#
loop_
_entity.id
_entity.type
_entity.pdbx_description
1 polymer ?
#
loop_
_entity_poly.entity_id
_entity_poly.type
_entity_poly.pdbx_seq_one_letter_code
_entity_poly.pdbx_strand_id
1 'polypeptide(L)'
;MTYRISQFLTISVFLAVLSPSMASDWSEWRGPARDGISLEKDLPVKWSPAGENLAWKAPYGGRSTPIVMNNRVFLQNTAGKGELEQERVMAFDADTGKLLWEHRFNIFLSDVPPHRVGWASPVGDQATGNVYALGVGGSLLALTREGKVIWERSLGEDFGLLTTHGGRTVSPIIDGDLLIISGITFAWGPHARGAHRFMAFDKRTGETIWQSAPGGRPYDTTYAPPIIVNINGTRLLIQGASDGVVHAIKAQTGEPVWKYEISKRGINTGVVVHGTTAILTHSEENIASSEMGMVVAVDASAKGELKKENVKWSVYGWQGGFSSPVIDGDRFYHIDNGANIAAFEVATGKRLWLENLGTIQRASPVLADGKLYVGTENGKFYILKPSATGVEVLDQDQLGTEADPEEIIASAAVSNGRIYFVSDANLYCIGKKTSGVTNQGPPVEGLPNPNRPATHVQVFPTELMLKPGDTARFRVRLFDEYGKFIREEANATWSLDALKGTVANGQFVAASDGGLQAGSVKATVGNVSGAATVRIYPPLPWTENFDAMAANTVPPLWVNATLKFIVRDFEGSKILVKTTEGSSLLSRARAYFGPSDFSNYTVEADVRATTKRRQQGDAGVIAQRYVLTIYGNSQLLNLEPWQPETARTVSKPFAWKPDTWYRMKLQVENLPDGKTRARGKVWAVGEAEPAAWMIERIDPIPNRQGAPGIFGNALAEVFFDNLKVYANK
;
A
#
# COMPACT_ATOMS: atom_id res chain seq x y z
N MET A 1 -43.43 -29.79 -69.83
CA MET A 1 -43.30 -29.66 -68.37
C MET A 1 -41.83 -29.74 -68.03
N THR A 2 -41.14 -28.57 -67.92
CA THR A 2 -39.70 -28.47 -67.72
C THR A 2 -39.45 -27.79 -66.37
N TYR A 3 -38.95 -28.57 -65.39
CA TYR A 3 -38.55 -28.03 -64.10
C TYR A 3 -37.13 -27.40 -64.18
N ARG A 4 -37.01 -26.11 -63.88
CA ARG A 4 -35.72 -25.43 -63.66
C ARG A 4 -35.36 -25.55 -62.19
N ILE A 5 -34.25 -26.23 -61.91
CA ILE A 5 -33.62 -26.26 -60.59
C ILE A 5 -32.73 -25.03 -60.47
N SER A 6 -33.05 -24.14 -59.55
CA SER A 6 -32.23 -22.94 -59.19
C SER A 6 -31.29 -23.32 -58.07
N GLN A 7 -29.98 -23.40 -58.37
CA GLN A 7 -28.95 -23.55 -57.34
C GLN A 7 -28.67 -22.22 -56.66
N PHE A 8 -28.99 -22.14 -55.35
CA PHE A 8 -28.53 -21.06 -54.51
C PHE A 8 -27.11 -21.34 -54.03
N LEU A 9 -26.15 -20.51 -54.46
CA LEU A 9 -24.78 -20.50 -53.99
C LEU A 9 -24.72 -19.69 -52.70
N THR A 10 -24.59 -20.34 -51.54
CA THR A 10 -24.40 -19.67 -50.24
C THR A 10 -22.91 -19.35 -50.09
N ILE A 11 -22.55 -18.07 -50.26
CA ILE A 11 -21.21 -17.57 -49.96
C ILE A 11 -21.12 -17.37 -48.46
N SER A 12 -20.45 -18.26 -47.75
CA SER A 12 -20.06 -18.07 -46.35
C SER A 12 -18.87 -17.11 -46.29
N VAL A 13 -19.12 -15.86 -45.92
CA VAL A 13 -18.07 -14.90 -45.60
C VAL A 13 -17.53 -15.24 -44.20
N PHE A 14 -16.37 -15.88 -44.14
CA PHE A 14 -15.59 -15.98 -42.93
C PHE A 14 -15.05 -14.61 -42.61
N LEU A 15 -15.70 -13.87 -41.68
CA LEU A 15 -15.05 -12.76 -40.99
C LEU A 15 -13.94 -13.35 -40.11
N ALA A 16 -12.72 -13.28 -40.58
CA ALA A 16 -11.54 -13.44 -39.72
C ALA A 16 -11.58 -12.29 -38.70
N VAL A 17 -12.00 -12.59 -37.50
CA VAL A 17 -11.80 -11.69 -36.33
C VAL A 17 -10.29 -11.66 -36.14
N LEU A 18 -9.65 -10.62 -36.67
CA LEU A 18 -8.28 -10.27 -36.29
C LEU A 18 -8.33 -9.92 -34.79
N SER A 19 -8.06 -10.91 -33.95
CA SER A 19 -7.73 -10.63 -32.53
C SER A 19 -6.55 -9.66 -32.56
N PRO A 20 -6.67 -8.48 -31.94
CA PRO A 20 -5.52 -7.61 -31.82
C PRO A 20 -4.41 -8.45 -31.17
N SER A 21 -3.23 -8.46 -31.80
CA SER A 21 -2.00 -8.99 -31.17
C SER A 21 -1.85 -8.27 -29.86
N MET A 22 -2.18 -8.93 -28.75
CA MET A 22 -2.02 -8.34 -27.43
C MET A 22 -0.52 -8.14 -27.23
N ALA A 23 -0.12 -6.90 -26.99
CA ALA A 23 1.25 -6.57 -26.67
C ALA A 23 1.70 -7.39 -25.45
N SER A 24 2.98 -7.75 -25.42
CA SER A 24 3.54 -8.43 -24.25
C SER A 24 3.75 -7.42 -23.14
N ASP A 25 2.68 -7.13 -22.42
CA ASP A 25 2.68 -6.17 -21.33
C ASP A 25 3.36 -6.74 -20.06
N TRP A 26 4.06 -5.88 -19.35
CA TRP A 26 4.61 -6.11 -18.01
C TRP A 26 3.94 -5.14 -17.04
N SER A 27 2.66 -5.36 -16.79
CA SER A 27 1.76 -4.38 -16.17
C SER A 27 1.88 -4.24 -14.65
N GLU A 28 2.70 -5.06 -14.00
CA GLU A 28 2.88 -5.09 -12.54
C GLU A 28 4.35 -5.38 -12.19
N TRP A 29 4.74 -5.07 -10.95
CA TRP A 29 6.02 -5.51 -10.43
C TRP A 29 6.13 -7.05 -10.47
N ARG A 30 7.23 -7.57 -11.01
CA ARG A 30 7.50 -8.98 -11.30
C ARG A 30 6.61 -9.59 -12.40
N GLY A 31 5.99 -8.76 -13.24
CA GLY A 31 5.18 -9.19 -14.39
C GLY A 31 3.76 -9.63 -14.03
N PRO A 32 2.94 -9.91 -15.03
CA PRO A 32 1.51 -10.20 -14.82
C PRO A 32 1.24 -11.48 -14.01
N ALA A 33 2.18 -12.44 -13.98
CA ALA A 33 2.11 -13.62 -13.11
C ALA A 33 2.69 -13.38 -11.71
N ARG A 34 3.37 -12.25 -11.46
CA ARG A 34 4.01 -11.85 -10.19
C ARG A 34 5.14 -12.78 -9.74
N ASP A 35 5.68 -13.58 -10.65
CA ASP A 35 6.72 -14.58 -10.40
C ASP A 35 8.12 -14.17 -10.89
N GLY A 36 8.22 -13.06 -11.63
CA GLY A 36 9.47 -12.56 -12.18
C GLY A 36 9.89 -13.26 -13.47
N ILE A 37 8.96 -13.94 -14.17
CA ILE A 37 9.24 -14.72 -15.37
C ILE A 37 8.59 -14.09 -16.60
N SER A 38 9.34 -13.95 -17.69
CA SER A 38 8.83 -13.59 -19.01
C SER A 38 8.97 -14.76 -19.97
N LEU A 39 7.94 -14.97 -20.79
CA LEU A 39 7.93 -15.98 -21.85
C LEU A 39 8.57 -15.50 -23.14
N GLU A 40 8.99 -14.22 -23.21
CA GLU A 40 9.60 -13.64 -24.40
C GLU A 40 10.94 -14.30 -24.76
N LYS A 41 11.26 -14.26 -26.06
CA LYS A 41 12.48 -14.83 -26.64
C LYS A 41 13.27 -13.76 -27.40
N ASP A 42 14.46 -14.13 -27.85
CA ASP A 42 15.37 -13.25 -28.62
C ASP A 42 15.72 -11.95 -27.90
N LEU A 43 15.84 -12.03 -26.57
CA LEU A 43 16.19 -10.91 -25.70
C LEU A 43 17.69 -10.64 -25.71
N PRO A 44 18.13 -9.41 -25.42
CA PRO A 44 19.55 -9.03 -25.48
C PRO A 44 20.43 -9.96 -24.66
N VAL A 45 21.58 -10.34 -25.22
CA VAL A 45 22.67 -11.08 -24.55
C VAL A 45 23.79 -10.16 -24.09
N LYS A 46 23.82 -8.93 -24.62
CA LYS A 46 24.75 -7.87 -24.25
C LYS A 46 24.18 -6.49 -24.59
N TRP A 47 24.66 -5.48 -23.90
CA TRP A 47 24.38 -4.08 -24.18
C TRP A 47 25.52 -3.21 -23.67
N SER A 48 25.43 -1.90 -23.82
CA SER A 48 26.39 -0.95 -23.24
C SER A 48 25.72 0.40 -23.03
N PRO A 49 25.94 1.09 -21.90
CA PRO A 49 25.51 2.46 -21.71
C PRO A 49 26.06 3.43 -22.72
N ALA A 50 27.14 3.04 -23.46
CA ALA A 50 27.73 3.79 -24.56
C ALA A 50 27.01 3.63 -25.91
N GLY A 51 25.99 2.76 -26.00
CA GLY A 51 25.08 2.67 -27.15
C GLY A 51 24.83 1.28 -27.74
N GLU A 52 25.63 0.25 -27.47
CA GLU A 52 25.36 -1.09 -27.96
C GLU A 52 24.05 -1.62 -27.38
N ASN A 53 23.08 -1.98 -28.22
CA ASN A 53 21.75 -2.41 -27.84
C ASN A 53 20.98 -1.48 -26.89
N LEU A 54 21.46 -0.25 -26.70
CA LEU A 54 20.70 0.78 -25.97
C LEU A 54 19.67 1.37 -26.93
N ALA A 55 18.37 1.10 -26.69
CA ALA A 55 17.29 1.65 -27.49
C ALA A 55 17.09 3.14 -27.17
N TRP A 56 17.05 3.47 -25.88
CA TRP A 56 17.00 4.84 -25.38
C TRP A 56 17.31 4.91 -23.88
N LYS A 57 17.64 6.12 -23.41
CA LYS A 57 17.87 6.48 -22.01
C LYS A 57 17.10 7.78 -21.72
N ALA A 58 16.41 7.85 -20.57
CA ALA A 58 15.71 9.04 -20.12
C ALA A 58 16.20 9.47 -18.73
N PRO A 59 16.38 10.80 -18.44
CA PRO A 59 16.99 11.30 -17.20
C PRO A 59 15.98 11.31 -16.03
N TYR A 60 15.40 10.16 -15.76
CA TYR A 60 14.40 9.98 -14.71
C TYR A 60 14.71 8.69 -13.94
N GLY A 61 15.40 8.85 -12.83
CA GLY A 61 15.73 7.74 -11.94
C GLY A 61 14.66 7.49 -10.90
N GLY A 62 14.84 6.44 -10.10
CA GLY A 62 13.94 6.09 -9.00
C GLY A 62 14.26 4.76 -8.37
N ARG A 63 13.36 4.34 -7.46
CA ARG A 63 13.45 3.10 -6.70
C ARG A 63 12.36 2.10 -7.07
N SER A 64 11.31 2.52 -7.75
CA SER A 64 10.22 1.67 -8.19
C SER A 64 10.57 0.97 -9.51
N THR A 65 10.13 -0.27 -9.65
CA THR A 65 10.24 -0.99 -10.93
C THR A 65 9.34 -0.33 -11.98
N PRO A 66 9.85 -0.05 -13.19
CA PRO A 66 9.00 0.40 -14.27
C PRO A 66 8.03 -0.71 -14.70
N ILE A 67 6.81 -0.33 -15.07
CA ILE A 67 5.87 -1.23 -15.73
C ILE A 67 5.66 -0.81 -17.18
N VAL A 68 5.34 -1.77 -18.03
CA VAL A 68 5.13 -1.53 -19.46
C VAL A 68 3.75 -2.05 -19.86
N MET A 69 2.93 -1.17 -20.44
CA MET A 69 1.57 -1.52 -20.83
C MET A 69 1.11 -0.63 -21.99
N ASN A 70 0.48 -1.25 -23.01
CA ASN A 70 -0.10 -0.54 -24.13
C ASN A 70 0.92 0.43 -24.81
N ASN A 71 2.15 -0.02 -25.03
CA ASN A 71 3.27 0.74 -25.62
C ASN A 71 3.66 1.99 -24.80
N ARG A 72 3.45 1.98 -23.50
CA ARG A 72 3.90 3.02 -22.57
C ARG A 72 4.69 2.40 -21.41
N VAL A 73 5.69 3.13 -20.93
CA VAL A 73 6.42 2.79 -19.70
C VAL A 73 5.90 3.71 -18.61
N PHE A 74 5.55 3.16 -17.46
CA PHE A 74 5.14 3.95 -16.30
C PHE A 74 6.14 3.77 -15.16
N LEU A 75 6.43 4.85 -14.47
CA LEU A 75 7.37 4.90 -13.36
C LEU A 75 6.81 5.78 -12.23
N GLN A 76 6.99 5.35 -10.99
CA GLN A 76 6.74 6.18 -9.81
C GLN A 76 8.08 6.59 -9.20
N ASN A 77 8.29 7.88 -8.96
CA ASN A 77 9.51 8.40 -8.34
C ASN A 77 9.27 9.75 -7.65
N THR A 78 10.34 10.42 -7.24
CA THR A 78 10.29 11.76 -6.65
C THR A 78 10.30 12.86 -7.72
N ALA A 79 9.69 14.00 -7.39
CA ALA A 79 9.73 15.23 -8.16
C ALA A 79 10.02 16.42 -7.25
N GLY A 80 10.79 17.39 -7.74
CA GLY A 80 11.19 18.53 -6.95
C GLY A 80 12.27 18.20 -5.90
N LYS A 81 12.58 19.20 -5.07
CA LYS A 81 13.50 19.09 -3.94
C LYS A 81 13.07 20.08 -2.85
N GLY A 82 13.36 19.73 -1.57
CA GLY A 82 13.07 20.60 -0.44
C GLY A 82 11.57 20.91 -0.33
N GLU A 83 11.20 22.18 -0.25
CA GLU A 83 9.81 22.57 -0.07
C GLU A 83 8.88 22.16 -1.24
N LEU A 84 9.41 21.87 -2.43
CA LEU A 84 8.68 21.45 -3.62
C LEU A 84 8.72 19.93 -3.86
N GLU A 85 9.24 19.17 -2.89
CA GLU A 85 9.36 17.72 -3.06
C GLU A 85 8.02 17.01 -2.95
N GLN A 86 7.72 16.19 -3.97
CA GLN A 86 6.48 15.42 -4.15
C GLN A 86 6.81 14.02 -4.67
N GLU A 87 5.86 13.12 -4.59
CA GLU A 87 5.85 11.92 -5.44
C GLU A 87 5.19 12.23 -6.78
N ARG A 88 5.54 11.44 -7.79
CA ARG A 88 4.87 11.50 -9.09
C ARG A 88 4.76 10.13 -9.73
N VAL A 89 3.74 9.97 -10.57
CA VAL A 89 3.63 8.91 -11.57
C VAL A 89 3.90 9.52 -12.95
N MET A 90 4.71 8.86 -13.76
CA MET A 90 5.12 9.29 -15.08
C MET A 90 4.75 8.26 -16.13
N ALA A 91 4.46 8.71 -17.35
CA ALA A 91 4.32 7.84 -18.51
C ALA A 91 5.26 8.28 -19.63
N PHE A 92 5.92 7.30 -20.23
CA PHE A 92 6.82 7.50 -21.36
C PHE A 92 6.33 6.69 -22.57
N ASP A 93 6.63 7.17 -23.75
CA ASP A 93 6.52 6.38 -24.97
C ASP A 93 7.54 5.24 -24.94
N ALA A 94 7.09 4.00 -25.06
CA ALA A 94 7.96 2.83 -24.92
C ALA A 94 8.99 2.70 -26.05
N ASP A 95 8.73 3.28 -27.23
CA ASP A 95 9.63 3.21 -28.38
C ASP A 95 10.76 4.24 -28.32
N THR A 96 10.48 5.43 -27.76
CA THR A 96 11.38 6.58 -27.84
C THR A 96 11.89 7.07 -26.47
N GLY A 97 11.31 6.64 -25.36
CA GLY A 97 11.61 7.15 -24.02
C GLY A 97 11.12 8.58 -23.77
N LYS A 98 10.35 9.16 -24.71
CA LYS A 98 9.81 10.52 -24.56
C LYS A 98 8.77 10.55 -23.46
N LEU A 99 8.91 11.51 -22.52
CA LEU A 99 7.90 11.79 -21.50
C LEU A 99 6.58 12.22 -22.17
N LEU A 100 5.49 11.52 -21.86
CA LEU A 100 4.14 11.81 -22.33
C LEU A 100 3.38 12.67 -21.34
N TRP A 101 3.46 12.33 -20.07
CA TRP A 101 2.84 13.09 -18.98
C TRP A 101 3.47 12.72 -17.63
N GLU A 102 3.29 13.59 -16.64
CA GLU A 102 3.53 13.31 -15.23
C GLU A 102 2.33 13.79 -14.39
N HIS A 103 2.00 13.03 -13.34
CA HIS A 103 1.05 13.42 -12.31
C HIS A 103 1.77 13.48 -10.97
N ARG A 104 1.79 14.66 -10.33
CA ARG A 104 2.42 14.91 -9.03
C ARG A 104 1.39 14.89 -7.92
N PHE A 105 1.77 14.33 -6.77
CA PHE A 105 0.94 14.31 -5.57
C PHE A 105 1.78 14.49 -4.32
N ASN A 106 1.16 15.06 -3.27
CA ASN A 106 1.86 15.46 -2.07
C ASN A 106 2.20 14.30 -1.14
N ILE A 107 3.34 14.44 -0.44
CA ILE A 107 3.68 13.66 0.74
C ILE A 107 3.27 14.48 1.95
N PHE A 108 2.47 13.90 2.84
CA PHE A 108 1.98 14.55 4.05
C PHE A 108 1.89 13.55 5.20
N LEU A 109 2.12 14.03 6.43
CA LEU A 109 1.95 13.29 7.68
C LEU A 109 2.61 11.90 7.69
N SER A 110 3.70 11.75 6.93
CA SER A 110 4.52 10.53 6.82
C SER A 110 5.79 10.68 7.64
N ASP A 111 6.34 9.56 8.12
CA ASP A 111 7.64 9.48 8.79
C ASP A 111 8.77 9.08 7.82
N VAL A 112 8.46 8.90 6.55
CA VAL A 112 9.42 8.53 5.50
C VAL A 112 10.28 9.73 5.14
N PRO A 113 11.62 9.62 5.21
CA PRO A 113 12.50 10.72 4.83
C PRO A 113 12.60 10.87 3.30
N PRO A 114 12.96 12.08 2.80
CA PRO A 114 13.02 12.41 1.38
C PRO A 114 13.75 11.37 0.52
N HIS A 115 14.91 10.91 0.95
CA HIS A 115 15.73 9.95 0.20
C HIS A 115 15.13 8.54 0.08
N ARG A 116 13.94 8.27 0.66
CA ARG A 116 13.23 6.97 0.60
C ARG A 116 11.85 7.06 -0.04
N VAL A 117 11.57 8.13 -0.73
CA VAL A 117 10.31 8.36 -1.43
C VAL A 117 10.28 7.60 -2.77
N GLY A 118 9.08 7.28 -3.28
CA GLY A 118 8.89 6.61 -4.58
C GLY A 118 9.30 5.14 -4.56
N TRP A 119 8.94 4.40 -3.52
CA TRP A 119 9.34 3.01 -3.33
C TRP A 119 8.44 2.01 -4.06
N ALA A 120 7.11 2.15 -3.95
CA ALA A 120 6.17 1.24 -4.57
C ALA A 120 6.15 1.40 -6.10
N SER A 121 6.06 0.27 -6.81
CA SER A 121 5.83 0.28 -8.25
C SER A 121 4.36 0.50 -8.56
N PRO A 122 4.01 1.25 -9.61
CA PRO A 122 2.63 1.36 -10.05
C PRO A 122 2.14 0.02 -10.62
N VAL A 123 0.82 -0.14 -10.75
CA VAL A 123 0.19 -1.26 -11.46
C VAL A 123 -0.73 -0.75 -12.55
N GLY A 124 -0.74 -1.43 -13.69
CA GLY A 124 -1.55 -1.08 -14.86
C GLY A 124 -2.69 -2.06 -15.09
N ASP A 125 -3.87 -1.56 -15.41
CA ASP A 125 -5.01 -2.34 -15.87
C ASP A 125 -4.98 -2.44 -17.40
N GLN A 126 -4.58 -3.58 -17.92
CA GLN A 126 -4.46 -3.83 -19.37
C GLN A 126 -5.77 -3.58 -20.13
N ALA A 127 -6.92 -3.85 -19.50
CA ALA A 127 -8.22 -3.71 -20.14
C ALA A 127 -8.63 -2.24 -20.36
N THR A 128 -8.29 -1.35 -19.44
CA THR A 128 -8.69 0.07 -19.49
C THR A 128 -7.54 1.02 -19.84
N GLY A 129 -6.30 0.57 -19.64
CA GLY A 129 -5.11 1.41 -19.70
C GLY A 129 -4.90 2.28 -18.47
N ASN A 130 -5.73 2.16 -17.44
CA ASN A 130 -5.60 2.91 -16.20
C ASN A 130 -4.40 2.44 -15.38
N VAL A 131 -3.86 3.35 -14.57
CA VAL A 131 -2.68 3.11 -13.72
C VAL A 131 -3.02 3.45 -12.27
N TYR A 132 -2.58 2.61 -11.34
CA TYR A 132 -2.80 2.80 -9.91
C TYR A 132 -1.46 2.89 -9.19
N ALA A 133 -1.39 3.76 -8.19
CA ALA A 133 -0.16 4.03 -7.45
C ALA A 133 -0.45 4.24 -5.96
N LEU A 134 0.47 3.74 -5.12
CA LEU A 134 0.46 3.95 -3.68
C LEU A 134 1.70 4.75 -3.28
N GLY A 135 1.48 5.96 -2.75
CA GLY A 135 2.54 6.82 -2.25
C GLY A 135 2.94 6.55 -0.80
N VAL A 136 4.14 6.99 -0.43
CA VAL A 136 4.68 6.82 0.94
C VAL A 136 3.92 7.60 2.01
N GLY A 137 3.10 8.58 1.64
CA GLY A 137 2.16 9.27 2.53
C GLY A 137 0.83 8.52 2.70
N GLY A 138 0.64 7.37 2.04
CA GLY A 138 -0.60 6.62 2.06
C GLY A 138 -1.66 7.11 1.06
N SER A 139 -1.30 7.95 0.09
CA SER A 139 -2.17 8.31 -1.03
C SER A 139 -2.28 7.14 -2.00
N LEU A 140 -3.49 6.61 -2.21
CA LEU A 140 -3.80 5.60 -3.21
C LEU A 140 -4.55 6.28 -4.37
N LEU A 141 -3.97 6.21 -5.56
CA LEU A 141 -4.42 6.94 -6.74
C LEU A 141 -4.86 5.99 -7.85
N ALA A 142 -5.92 6.34 -8.56
CA ALA A 142 -6.28 5.79 -9.86
C ALA A 142 -6.17 6.89 -10.92
N LEU A 143 -5.40 6.62 -11.97
CA LEU A 143 -5.14 7.55 -13.06
C LEU A 143 -5.61 6.95 -14.38
N THR A 144 -6.17 7.79 -15.26
CA THR A 144 -6.42 7.37 -16.64
C THR A 144 -5.10 7.14 -17.38
N ARG A 145 -5.20 6.52 -18.54
CA ARG A 145 -4.07 6.37 -19.47
C ARG A 145 -3.37 7.70 -19.80
N GLU A 146 -4.08 8.83 -19.70
CA GLU A 146 -3.58 10.20 -19.97
C GLU A 146 -3.11 10.93 -18.70
N GLY A 147 -3.06 10.25 -17.54
CA GLY A 147 -2.56 10.81 -16.28
C GLY A 147 -3.58 11.67 -15.52
N LYS A 148 -4.86 11.60 -15.86
CA LYS A 148 -5.94 12.32 -15.13
C LYS A 148 -6.41 11.46 -13.96
N VAL A 149 -6.63 12.06 -12.80
CA VAL A 149 -7.16 11.39 -11.60
C VAL A 149 -8.58 10.91 -11.87
N ILE A 150 -8.84 9.63 -11.63
CA ILE A 150 -10.17 9.03 -11.59
C ILE A 150 -10.71 9.12 -10.18
N TRP A 151 -9.93 8.67 -9.21
CA TRP A 151 -10.20 8.78 -7.78
C TRP A 151 -8.89 8.76 -6.97
N GLU A 152 -8.96 9.28 -5.74
CA GLU A 152 -7.87 9.30 -4.77
C GLU A 152 -8.42 8.94 -3.38
N ARG A 153 -7.64 8.19 -2.59
CA ARG A 153 -7.91 7.86 -1.19
C ARG A 153 -6.68 8.17 -0.33
N SER A 154 -6.92 8.69 0.87
CA SER A 154 -5.88 8.82 1.90
C SER A 154 -5.97 7.67 2.89
N LEU A 155 -5.18 6.64 2.68
CA LEU A 155 -5.23 5.44 3.53
C LEU A 155 -4.70 5.71 4.95
N GLY A 156 -3.84 6.73 5.11
CA GLY A 156 -3.39 7.20 6.42
C GLY A 156 -4.55 7.77 7.25
N GLU A 157 -5.37 8.61 6.64
CA GLU A 157 -6.52 9.25 7.31
C GLU A 157 -7.73 8.31 7.42
N ASP A 158 -7.99 7.48 6.40
CA ASP A 158 -9.17 6.60 6.36
C ASP A 158 -8.98 5.34 7.20
N PHE A 159 -7.79 4.73 7.20
CA PHE A 159 -7.50 3.42 7.79
C PHE A 159 -6.33 3.43 8.79
N GLY A 160 -5.70 4.56 9.02
CA GLY A 160 -4.50 4.63 9.86
C GLY A 160 -3.33 3.83 9.31
N LEU A 161 -3.15 3.81 7.98
CA LEU A 161 -2.00 3.18 7.35
C LEU A 161 -0.72 3.83 7.86
N LEU A 162 0.17 3.01 8.43
CA LEU A 162 1.46 3.44 8.90
C LEU A 162 2.52 3.33 7.81
N THR A 163 3.25 4.41 7.66
CA THR A 163 4.53 4.43 6.95
C THR A 163 5.63 4.74 7.95
N THR A 164 6.70 3.96 7.95
CA THR A 164 7.82 4.14 8.86
C THR A 164 9.01 4.76 8.14
N HIS A 165 10.01 5.16 8.92
CA HIS A 165 11.28 5.69 8.42
C HIS A 165 11.92 4.80 7.32
N GLY A 166 11.63 3.50 7.31
CA GLY A 166 12.08 2.57 6.26
C GLY A 166 11.56 2.87 4.86
N GLY A 167 10.48 3.64 4.71
CA GLY A 167 9.86 3.96 3.42
C GLY A 167 9.17 2.78 2.73
N ARG A 168 8.97 1.68 3.46
CA ARG A 168 8.48 0.41 2.91
C ARG A 168 6.97 0.49 2.66
N THR A 169 6.60 0.55 1.39
CA THR A 169 5.21 0.51 0.90
C THR A 169 5.07 -0.60 -0.12
N VAL A 170 4.00 -1.40 0.01
CA VAL A 170 3.72 -2.48 -0.94
C VAL A 170 3.31 -1.90 -2.29
N SER A 171 3.73 -2.56 -3.37
CA SER A 171 3.19 -2.25 -4.70
C SER A 171 1.77 -2.81 -4.82
N PRO A 172 0.79 -2.01 -5.25
CA PRO A 172 -0.56 -2.50 -5.49
C PRO A 172 -0.58 -3.55 -6.60
N ILE A 173 -1.57 -4.45 -6.55
CA ILE A 173 -1.83 -5.45 -7.61
C ILE A 173 -3.28 -5.39 -8.05
N ILE A 174 -3.56 -5.90 -9.26
CA ILE A 174 -4.92 -6.02 -9.79
C ILE A 174 -5.30 -7.49 -9.90
N ASP A 175 -6.48 -7.86 -9.38
CA ASP A 175 -7.09 -9.17 -9.56
C ASP A 175 -8.55 -9.04 -9.99
N GLY A 176 -8.82 -9.17 -11.28
CA GLY A 176 -10.12 -8.90 -11.87
C GLY A 176 -10.53 -7.43 -11.68
N ASP A 177 -11.62 -7.20 -10.94
CA ASP A 177 -12.11 -5.86 -10.60
C ASP A 177 -11.49 -5.28 -9.31
N LEU A 178 -10.64 -6.05 -8.63
CA LEU A 178 -10.05 -5.66 -7.36
C LEU A 178 -8.68 -5.01 -7.55
N LEU A 179 -8.46 -3.89 -6.89
CA LEU A 179 -7.15 -3.31 -6.59
C LEU A 179 -6.80 -3.70 -5.17
N ILE A 180 -5.72 -4.47 -4.98
CA ILE A 180 -5.35 -5.04 -3.67
C ILE A 180 -4.04 -4.41 -3.20
N ILE A 181 -4.02 -4.02 -1.93
CA ILE A 181 -2.84 -3.55 -1.21
C ILE A 181 -2.76 -4.22 0.15
N SER A 182 -1.64 -4.06 0.83
CA SER A 182 -1.50 -4.46 2.25
C SER A 182 -0.61 -3.50 3.02
N GLY A 183 -0.69 -3.54 4.34
CA GLY A 183 0.15 -2.73 5.21
C GLY A 183 -0.32 -2.75 6.66
N ILE A 184 0.46 -2.13 7.55
CA ILE A 184 0.05 -1.96 8.94
C ILE A 184 -0.99 -0.86 9.02
N THR A 185 -2.18 -1.18 9.53
CA THR A 185 -3.24 -0.20 9.77
C THR A 185 -3.77 -0.26 11.18
N PHE A 186 -4.27 0.87 11.66
CA PHE A 186 -5.00 1.05 12.91
C PHE A 186 -6.28 1.82 12.59
N ALA A 187 -7.26 1.18 11.98
CA ALA A 187 -8.49 1.84 11.58
C ALA A 187 -9.39 2.14 12.80
N TRP A 188 -10.67 1.92 12.70
CA TRP A 188 -11.66 2.15 13.74
C TRP A 188 -12.59 0.92 13.88
N GLY A 189 -13.42 0.87 14.90
CA GLY A 189 -14.39 -0.20 15.13
C GLY A 189 -13.72 -1.59 15.13
N PRO A 190 -14.24 -2.56 14.36
CA PRO A 190 -13.65 -3.91 14.30
C PRO A 190 -12.20 -3.94 13.81
N HIS A 191 -11.78 -2.90 13.08
CA HIS A 191 -10.45 -2.77 12.50
C HIS A 191 -9.52 -1.84 13.29
N ALA A 192 -9.90 -1.40 14.48
CA ALA A 192 -9.14 -0.46 15.31
C ALA A 192 -7.80 -1.03 15.82
N ARG A 193 -7.73 -2.35 16.07
CA ARG A 193 -6.50 -3.00 16.52
C ARG A 193 -5.46 -3.00 15.39
N GLY A 194 -4.22 -2.61 15.71
CA GLY A 194 -3.11 -2.64 14.77
C GLY A 194 -2.82 -4.04 14.26
N ALA A 195 -2.79 -4.19 12.95
CA ALA A 195 -2.49 -5.44 12.26
C ALA A 195 -1.89 -5.17 10.89
N HIS A 196 -1.15 -6.12 10.35
CA HIS A 196 -0.94 -6.18 8.91
C HIS A 196 -2.28 -6.56 8.27
N ARG A 197 -2.81 -5.64 7.47
CA ARG A 197 -4.13 -5.80 6.87
C ARG A 197 -4.02 -5.81 5.37
N PHE A 198 -4.70 -6.76 4.74
CA PHE A 198 -4.95 -6.81 3.32
C PHE A 198 -6.24 -6.07 3.04
N MET A 199 -6.27 -5.27 2.00
CA MET A 199 -7.42 -4.45 1.63
C MET A 199 -7.62 -4.52 0.12
N ALA A 200 -8.86 -4.74 -0.30
CA ALA A 200 -9.25 -4.70 -1.70
C ALA A 200 -10.26 -3.56 -1.93
N PHE A 201 -10.04 -2.86 -3.03
CA PHE A 201 -10.88 -1.78 -3.50
C PHE A 201 -11.44 -2.12 -4.89
N ASP A 202 -12.63 -1.65 -5.20
CA ASP A 202 -13.10 -1.65 -6.60
C ASP A 202 -12.16 -0.71 -7.38
N LYS A 203 -11.48 -1.24 -8.38
CA LYS A 203 -10.49 -0.48 -9.15
C LYS A 203 -11.07 0.71 -9.90
N ARG A 204 -12.41 0.72 -10.16
CA ARG A 204 -13.12 1.78 -10.89
C ARG A 204 -13.53 2.94 -10.00
N THR A 205 -13.91 2.65 -8.74
CA THR A 205 -14.53 3.64 -7.84
C THR A 205 -13.68 3.97 -6.61
N GLY A 206 -12.72 3.11 -6.25
CA GLY A 206 -11.96 3.20 -5.00
C GLY A 206 -12.75 2.79 -3.75
N GLU A 207 -13.98 2.27 -3.90
CA GLU A 207 -14.77 1.74 -2.79
C GLU A 207 -14.13 0.50 -2.18
N THR A 208 -14.16 0.38 -0.86
CA THR A 208 -13.59 -0.78 -0.16
C THR A 208 -14.50 -1.99 -0.34
N ILE A 209 -13.96 -3.09 -0.86
CA ILE A 209 -14.68 -4.34 -1.13
C ILE A 209 -14.51 -5.32 0.03
N TRP A 210 -13.30 -5.49 0.54
CA TRP A 210 -13.02 -6.30 1.73
C TRP A 210 -11.75 -5.84 2.44
N GLN A 211 -11.68 -6.15 3.74
CA GLN A 211 -10.50 -5.98 4.58
C GLN A 211 -10.25 -7.27 5.35
N SER A 212 -9.01 -7.72 5.44
CA SER A 212 -8.61 -8.93 6.13
C SER A 212 -7.37 -8.70 7.00
N ALA A 213 -7.41 -9.16 8.24
CA ALA A 213 -6.31 -9.12 9.18
C ALA A 213 -6.07 -10.52 9.76
N PRO A 214 -5.47 -11.45 8.98
CA PRO A 214 -5.34 -12.85 9.37
C PRO A 214 -4.29 -13.09 10.45
N GLY A 215 -3.44 -12.10 10.73
CA GLY A 215 -2.26 -12.22 11.57
C GLY A 215 -2.34 -11.60 12.94
N GLY A 216 -1.19 -11.57 13.58
CA GLY A 216 -0.98 -11.05 14.92
C GLY A 216 -0.52 -9.59 14.98
N ARG A 217 0.29 -9.29 16.00
CA ARG A 217 0.86 -7.96 16.21
C ARG A 217 1.97 -7.70 15.18
N PRO A 218 1.93 -6.58 14.44
CA PRO A 218 3.00 -6.24 13.51
C PRO A 218 4.28 -5.81 14.24
N TYR A 219 5.44 -6.14 13.66
CA TYR A 219 6.77 -5.74 14.15
C TYR A 219 7.32 -4.52 13.40
N ASP A 220 7.22 -4.51 12.05
CA ASP A 220 7.72 -3.44 11.20
C ASP A 220 6.95 -3.41 9.87
N THR A 221 7.02 -2.29 9.13
CA THR A 221 6.45 -2.19 7.78
C THR A 221 7.19 -3.08 6.79
N THR A 222 6.47 -3.61 5.81
CA THR A 222 6.99 -4.49 4.77
C THR A 222 6.54 -4.05 3.38
N TYR A 223 7.24 -4.54 2.36
CA TYR A 223 6.88 -4.32 0.96
C TYR A 223 6.86 -5.64 0.17
N ALA A 224 6.74 -6.78 0.85
CA ALA A 224 6.66 -8.09 0.20
C ALA A 224 5.61 -8.08 -0.92
N PRO A 225 5.97 -8.42 -2.17
CA PRO A 225 4.99 -8.53 -3.24
C PRO A 225 4.09 -9.75 -3.02
N PRO A 226 2.77 -9.61 -3.16
CA PRO A 226 1.88 -10.76 -3.14
C PRO A 226 1.99 -11.55 -4.45
N ILE A 227 1.77 -12.87 -4.37
CA ILE A 227 1.52 -13.72 -5.53
C ILE A 227 0.07 -14.21 -5.49
N ILE A 228 -0.57 -14.35 -6.67
CA ILE A 228 -1.89 -14.96 -6.79
C ILE A 228 -1.75 -16.26 -7.58
N VAL A 229 -2.22 -17.35 -6.99
CA VAL A 229 -2.15 -18.70 -7.56
C VAL A 229 -3.46 -19.47 -7.36
N ASN A 230 -3.75 -20.42 -8.25
CA ASN A 230 -4.86 -21.34 -8.09
C ASN A 230 -4.36 -22.67 -7.53
N ILE A 231 -4.76 -23.02 -6.31
CA ILE A 231 -4.40 -24.27 -5.65
C ILE A 231 -5.68 -25.02 -5.29
N ASN A 232 -5.84 -26.23 -5.81
CA ASN A 232 -7.01 -27.11 -5.55
C ASN A 232 -8.36 -26.37 -5.74
N GLY A 233 -8.45 -25.53 -6.77
CA GLY A 233 -9.67 -24.78 -7.10
C GLY A 233 -9.89 -23.51 -6.31
N THR A 234 -9.02 -23.19 -5.34
CA THR A 234 -9.04 -21.93 -4.58
C THR A 234 -8.03 -20.94 -5.16
N ARG A 235 -8.48 -19.70 -5.43
CA ARG A 235 -7.61 -18.60 -5.84
C ARG A 235 -7.04 -17.93 -4.60
N LEU A 236 -5.75 -18.18 -4.35
CA LEU A 236 -5.03 -17.72 -3.17
C LEU A 236 -4.16 -16.52 -3.48
N LEU A 237 -4.25 -15.50 -2.63
CA LEU A 237 -3.23 -14.48 -2.46
C LEU A 237 -2.29 -14.92 -1.34
N ILE A 238 -0.99 -15.05 -1.64
CA ILE A 238 0.04 -15.48 -0.67
C ILE A 238 1.07 -14.36 -0.53
N GLN A 239 1.32 -13.92 0.70
CA GLN A 239 2.23 -12.79 0.96
C GLN A 239 2.86 -12.88 2.36
N GLY A 240 4.15 -12.49 2.45
CA GLY A 240 4.82 -12.21 3.72
C GLY A 240 4.29 -10.93 4.36
N ALA A 241 4.16 -10.92 5.69
CA ALA A 241 3.53 -9.83 6.41
C ALA A 241 4.40 -9.23 7.52
N SER A 242 3.93 -8.14 8.09
CA SER A 242 4.60 -7.35 9.12
C SER A 242 4.74 -8.06 10.47
N ASP A 243 4.02 -9.15 10.68
CA ASP A 243 4.04 -9.98 11.88
C ASP A 243 4.99 -11.19 11.79
N GLY A 244 5.83 -11.26 10.75
CA GLY A 244 6.76 -12.36 10.54
C GLY A 244 6.13 -13.63 9.99
N VAL A 245 4.88 -13.55 9.59
CA VAL A 245 4.06 -14.67 9.11
C VAL A 245 3.82 -14.52 7.61
N VAL A 246 3.84 -15.63 6.89
CA VAL A 246 3.30 -15.71 5.53
C VAL A 246 1.84 -16.13 5.62
N HIS A 247 0.97 -15.36 5.01
CA HIS A 247 -0.46 -15.61 4.97
C HIS A 247 -0.92 -15.98 3.58
N ALA A 248 -1.81 -16.97 3.49
CA ALA A 248 -2.60 -17.25 2.29
C ALA A 248 -4.08 -16.97 2.59
N ILE A 249 -4.66 -16.13 1.77
CA ILE A 249 -6.06 -15.73 1.87
C ILE A 249 -6.76 -15.95 0.53
N LYS A 250 -8.08 -16.11 0.52
CA LYS A 250 -8.86 -16.14 -0.72
C LYS A 250 -8.84 -14.76 -1.35
N ALA A 251 -8.38 -14.64 -2.58
CA ALA A 251 -8.16 -13.35 -3.25
C ALA A 251 -9.43 -12.51 -3.41
N GLN A 252 -10.60 -13.13 -3.59
CA GLN A 252 -11.87 -12.45 -3.84
C GLN A 252 -12.62 -12.01 -2.57
N THR A 253 -12.33 -12.65 -1.42
CA THR A 253 -13.09 -12.42 -0.18
C THR A 253 -12.23 -11.96 1.00
N GLY A 254 -10.89 -12.13 0.93
CA GLY A 254 -9.98 -11.88 2.03
C GLY A 254 -10.01 -12.93 3.15
N GLU A 255 -10.80 -14.01 3.02
CA GLU A 255 -10.89 -15.06 4.04
C GLU A 255 -9.56 -15.80 4.19
N PRO A 256 -9.03 -15.97 5.43
CA PRO A 256 -7.81 -16.73 5.68
C PRO A 256 -7.94 -18.20 5.28
N VAL A 257 -6.89 -18.77 4.68
CA VAL A 257 -6.81 -20.19 4.33
C VAL A 257 -5.72 -20.89 5.12
N TRP A 258 -4.49 -20.37 5.09
CA TRP A 258 -3.42 -20.84 5.94
C TRP A 258 -2.44 -19.72 6.32
N LYS A 259 -1.65 -19.98 7.35
CA LYS A 259 -0.54 -19.12 7.80
C LYS A 259 0.65 -19.93 8.23
N TYR A 260 1.86 -19.40 8.06
CA TYR A 260 3.10 -20.00 8.54
C TYR A 260 4.06 -18.92 9.06
N GLU A 261 4.44 -19.02 10.35
CA GLU A 261 5.36 -18.10 10.99
C GLU A 261 6.80 -18.52 10.71
N ILE A 262 7.61 -17.63 10.12
CA ILE A 262 9.00 -17.92 9.72
C ILE A 262 10.01 -16.96 10.35
N SER A 263 9.59 -15.78 10.80
CA SER A 263 10.47 -14.69 11.21
C SER A 263 10.00 -13.98 12.47
N LYS A 264 10.94 -13.50 13.29
CA LYS A 264 10.67 -12.58 14.42
C LYS A 264 10.55 -11.12 13.96
N ARG A 265 10.59 -10.86 12.66
CA ARG A 265 10.45 -9.53 12.03
C ARG A 265 9.53 -9.58 10.83
N GLY A 266 9.21 -8.41 10.28
CA GLY A 266 8.44 -8.32 9.05
C GLY A 266 9.17 -8.90 7.84
N ILE A 267 8.43 -9.54 6.93
CA ILE A 267 8.95 -10.20 5.73
C ILE A 267 8.83 -9.24 4.54
N ASN A 268 9.92 -9.06 3.79
CA ASN A 268 9.97 -8.14 2.64
C ASN A 268 10.05 -8.83 1.28
N THR A 269 10.27 -10.14 1.24
CA THR A 269 10.42 -10.90 -0.01
C THR A 269 9.11 -11.48 -0.49
N GLY A 270 8.99 -11.61 -1.82
CA GLY A 270 7.88 -12.31 -2.46
C GLY A 270 8.01 -13.82 -2.33
N VAL A 271 6.85 -14.45 -2.29
CA VAL A 271 6.71 -15.91 -2.34
C VAL A 271 6.72 -16.36 -3.79
N VAL A 272 7.31 -17.52 -4.08
CA VAL A 272 7.17 -18.22 -5.37
C VAL A 272 6.56 -19.58 -5.16
N VAL A 273 5.80 -20.06 -6.15
CA VAL A 273 5.02 -21.29 -6.02
C VAL A 273 5.30 -22.22 -7.20
N HIS A 274 5.63 -23.49 -6.92
CA HIS A 274 5.77 -24.55 -7.90
C HIS A 274 4.78 -25.68 -7.59
N GLY A 275 3.75 -25.82 -8.43
CA GLY A 275 2.63 -26.72 -8.15
C GLY A 275 1.93 -26.38 -6.83
N THR A 276 2.01 -27.23 -5.82
CA THR A 276 1.52 -26.98 -4.45
C THR A 276 2.63 -26.61 -3.46
N THR A 277 3.85 -26.37 -3.93
CA THR A 277 4.98 -26.01 -3.08
C THR A 277 5.16 -24.50 -3.07
N ALA A 278 4.97 -23.85 -1.93
CA ALA A 278 5.32 -22.44 -1.75
C ALA A 278 6.73 -22.35 -1.14
N ILE A 279 7.60 -21.53 -1.76
CA ILE A 279 8.96 -21.22 -1.27
C ILE A 279 8.92 -19.83 -0.66
N LEU A 280 9.26 -19.77 0.63
CA LEU A 280 9.21 -18.60 1.48
C LEU A 280 10.62 -18.25 1.93
N THR A 281 10.93 -16.97 2.08
CA THR A 281 12.29 -16.54 2.47
C THR A 281 12.28 -15.25 3.27
N HIS A 282 13.29 -15.03 4.10
CA HIS A 282 13.56 -13.80 4.82
C HIS A 282 15.05 -13.72 5.24
N SER A 283 15.50 -12.55 5.71
CA SER A 283 16.88 -12.34 6.19
C SER A 283 17.00 -12.10 7.70
N GLU A 284 15.89 -12.14 8.41
CA GLU A 284 15.79 -11.72 9.81
C GLU A 284 16.07 -12.88 10.80
N GLU A 285 15.83 -12.64 12.11
CA GLU A 285 15.92 -13.67 13.13
C GLU A 285 14.89 -14.78 12.91
N ASN A 286 15.36 -16.01 12.94
CA ASN A 286 14.52 -17.21 12.85
C ASN A 286 13.77 -17.50 14.15
N ILE A 287 12.63 -18.19 14.05
CA ILE A 287 11.89 -18.69 15.22
C ILE A 287 12.64 -19.86 15.89
N ALA A 288 13.15 -20.80 15.09
CA ALA A 288 13.69 -22.07 15.56
C ALA A 288 15.23 -22.23 15.41
N SER A 289 15.94 -21.17 15.00
CA SER A 289 17.39 -21.19 14.82
C SER A 289 18.01 -19.88 15.30
N SER A 290 19.28 -19.92 15.71
CA SER A 290 20.10 -18.74 16.00
C SER A 290 20.76 -18.14 14.74
N GLU A 291 20.73 -18.84 13.63
CA GLU A 291 21.21 -18.33 12.35
C GLU A 291 20.24 -17.26 11.81
N MET A 292 20.77 -16.27 11.09
CA MET A 292 19.97 -15.23 10.44
C MET A 292 19.54 -15.70 9.06
N GLY A 293 18.26 -15.46 8.72
CA GLY A 293 17.71 -15.79 7.41
C GLY A 293 17.34 -17.25 7.21
N MET A 294 16.40 -17.49 6.33
CA MET A 294 15.90 -18.82 5.99
C MET A 294 15.30 -18.85 4.60
N VAL A 295 15.40 -20.00 3.96
CA VAL A 295 14.53 -20.41 2.85
C VAL A 295 13.79 -21.68 3.29
N VAL A 296 12.48 -21.72 3.09
CA VAL A 296 11.64 -22.85 3.49
C VAL A 296 10.59 -23.15 2.44
N ALA A 297 10.36 -24.42 2.17
CA ALA A 297 9.28 -24.89 1.31
C ALA A 297 8.16 -25.52 2.15
N VAL A 298 6.94 -25.07 1.90
CA VAL A 298 5.74 -25.59 2.57
C VAL A 298 4.70 -26.08 1.56
N ASP A 299 3.79 -26.94 2.03
CA ASP A 299 2.64 -27.36 1.26
C ASP A 299 1.56 -26.28 1.27
N ALA A 300 1.44 -25.54 0.16
CA ALA A 300 0.45 -24.48 0.01
C ALA A 300 -1.00 -24.97 -0.15
N SER A 301 -1.22 -26.28 -0.28
CA SER A 301 -2.56 -26.91 -0.33
C SER A 301 -3.14 -27.19 1.07
N ALA A 302 -2.33 -27.10 2.11
CA ALA A 302 -2.75 -27.28 3.49
C ALA A 302 -3.64 -26.13 3.97
N LYS A 303 -4.28 -26.28 5.13
CA LYS A 303 -5.20 -25.27 5.72
C LYS A 303 -4.85 -25.00 7.19
N GLY A 304 -5.24 -23.83 7.66
CA GLY A 304 -5.03 -23.42 9.04
C GLY A 304 -3.61 -22.97 9.35
N GLU A 305 -3.15 -23.15 10.56
CA GLU A 305 -1.78 -22.87 10.96
C GLU A 305 -0.87 -24.05 10.56
N LEU A 306 0.06 -23.79 9.61
CA LEU A 306 0.97 -24.81 9.13
C LEU A 306 1.95 -25.22 10.23
N LYS A 307 2.22 -26.51 10.30
CA LYS A 307 3.12 -27.12 11.27
C LYS A 307 4.26 -27.86 10.58
N LYS A 308 5.13 -28.52 11.36
CA LYS A 308 6.30 -29.23 10.85
C LYS A 308 5.95 -30.26 9.74
N GLU A 309 4.81 -30.93 9.85
CA GLU A 309 4.34 -31.89 8.83
C GLU A 309 4.00 -31.27 7.47
N ASN A 310 3.76 -29.96 7.44
CA ASN A 310 3.50 -29.21 6.20
C ASN A 310 4.78 -28.64 5.58
N VAL A 311 5.92 -28.72 6.28
CA VAL A 311 7.22 -28.27 5.80
C VAL A 311 7.88 -29.40 5.02
N LYS A 312 8.21 -29.13 3.76
CA LYS A 312 8.92 -30.08 2.89
C LYS A 312 10.42 -30.09 3.17
N TRP A 313 11.01 -28.91 3.31
CA TRP A 313 12.40 -28.70 3.70
C TRP A 313 12.61 -27.25 4.19
N SER A 314 13.73 -27.02 4.90
CA SER A 314 14.18 -25.67 5.31
C SER A 314 15.70 -25.58 5.28
N VAL A 315 16.20 -24.40 4.90
CA VAL A 315 17.63 -24.04 4.85
C VAL A 315 17.81 -22.76 5.65
N TYR A 316 18.57 -22.82 6.74
CA TYR A 316 18.93 -21.68 7.56
C TYR A 316 20.24 -21.04 7.09
N GLY A 317 20.49 -19.79 7.49
CA GLY A 317 21.73 -19.07 7.18
C GLY A 317 21.73 -18.37 5.82
N TRP A 318 20.65 -18.47 5.04
CA TRP A 318 20.51 -17.74 3.78
C TRP A 318 19.76 -16.42 4.00
N GLN A 319 20.49 -15.29 3.90
CA GLN A 319 19.95 -13.96 4.20
C GLN A 319 19.35 -13.28 2.96
N GLY A 320 18.36 -13.91 2.33
CA GLY A 320 17.63 -13.35 1.19
C GLY A 320 16.40 -12.59 1.65
N GLY A 321 16.54 -11.31 2.04
CA GLY A 321 15.51 -10.52 2.68
C GLY A 321 14.92 -9.39 1.85
N PHE A 322 15.53 -9.03 0.72
CA PHE A 322 15.05 -7.94 -0.14
C PHE A 322 14.72 -8.42 -1.55
N SER A 323 15.60 -9.21 -2.14
CA SER A 323 15.38 -9.82 -3.46
C SER A 323 14.40 -10.98 -3.34
N SER A 324 13.47 -11.11 -4.29
CA SER A 324 12.54 -12.24 -4.36
C SER A 324 13.06 -13.30 -5.34
N PRO A 325 12.89 -14.61 -5.06
CA PRO A 325 13.37 -15.67 -5.94
C PRO A 325 12.60 -15.76 -7.26
N VAL A 326 13.16 -16.47 -8.25
CA VAL A 326 12.49 -16.89 -9.49
C VAL A 326 12.67 -18.39 -9.70
N ILE A 327 11.63 -19.08 -10.22
CA ILE A 327 11.66 -20.54 -10.47
C ILE A 327 11.93 -20.81 -11.96
N ASP A 328 12.81 -21.77 -12.24
CA ASP A 328 13.11 -22.29 -13.58
C ASP A 328 13.07 -23.82 -13.55
N GLY A 329 11.91 -24.39 -13.83
CA GLY A 329 11.66 -25.83 -13.78
C GLY A 329 11.87 -26.41 -12.39
N ASP A 330 12.88 -27.25 -12.21
CA ASP A 330 13.23 -27.94 -10.97
C ASP A 330 14.18 -27.12 -10.06
N ARG A 331 14.53 -25.91 -10.46
CA ARG A 331 15.44 -25.01 -9.75
C ARG A 331 14.78 -23.66 -9.47
N PHE A 332 15.30 -22.96 -8.46
CA PHE A 332 15.03 -21.56 -8.27
C PHE A 332 16.32 -20.78 -8.02
N TYR A 333 16.35 -19.55 -8.49
CA TYR A 333 17.44 -18.63 -8.30
C TYR A 333 17.07 -17.58 -7.29
N HIS A 334 17.96 -17.32 -6.34
CA HIS A 334 17.74 -16.29 -5.31
C HIS A 334 19.02 -15.53 -5.04
N ILE A 335 18.92 -14.25 -4.73
CA ILE A 335 20.05 -13.38 -4.41
C ILE A 335 19.91 -12.95 -2.95
N ASP A 336 20.97 -13.14 -2.15
CA ASP A 336 20.99 -12.69 -0.77
C ASP A 336 21.28 -11.17 -0.66
N ASN A 337 21.22 -10.64 0.57
CA ASN A 337 21.45 -9.21 0.83
C ASN A 337 22.90 -8.76 0.50
N GLY A 338 23.85 -9.67 0.45
CA GLY A 338 25.24 -9.48 0.08
C GLY A 338 25.52 -9.63 -1.41
N ALA A 339 24.47 -9.64 -2.25
CA ALA A 339 24.54 -9.81 -3.70
C ALA A 339 25.15 -11.16 -4.14
N ASN A 340 25.06 -12.22 -3.33
CA ASN A 340 25.37 -13.57 -3.75
C ASN A 340 24.17 -14.20 -4.42
N ILE A 341 24.25 -14.56 -5.69
CA ILE A 341 23.24 -15.36 -6.37
C ILE A 341 23.51 -16.85 -6.19
N ALA A 342 22.45 -17.60 -5.89
CA ALA A 342 22.54 -19.05 -5.79
C ALA A 342 21.41 -19.72 -6.56
N ALA A 343 21.67 -20.93 -7.05
CA ALA A 343 20.64 -21.86 -7.47
C ALA A 343 20.37 -22.89 -6.38
N PHE A 344 19.08 -23.17 -6.20
CA PHE A 344 18.60 -24.21 -5.28
C PHE A 344 17.69 -25.17 -6.02
N GLU A 345 17.70 -26.44 -5.60
CA GLU A 345 16.76 -27.44 -6.07
C GLU A 345 15.39 -27.24 -5.40
N VAL A 346 14.32 -27.15 -6.18
CA VAL A 346 12.94 -26.92 -5.67
C VAL A 346 12.50 -28.05 -4.73
N ALA A 347 12.86 -29.30 -5.05
CA ALA A 347 12.40 -30.47 -4.32
C ALA A 347 13.03 -30.62 -2.93
N THR A 348 14.27 -30.19 -2.74
CA THR A 348 15.06 -30.48 -1.52
C THR A 348 15.61 -29.24 -0.81
N GLY A 349 15.63 -28.07 -1.48
CA GLY A 349 16.32 -26.87 -1.00
C GLY A 349 17.84 -26.94 -1.07
N LYS A 350 18.41 -28.00 -1.66
CA LYS A 350 19.86 -28.14 -1.82
C LYS A 350 20.40 -27.02 -2.69
N ARG A 351 21.38 -26.26 -2.16
CA ARG A 351 22.12 -25.27 -2.94
C ARG A 351 23.04 -25.98 -3.95
N LEU A 352 22.84 -25.69 -5.23
CA LEU A 352 23.58 -26.30 -6.34
C LEU A 352 24.90 -25.56 -6.62
N TRP A 353 24.86 -24.23 -6.62
CA TRP A 353 26.01 -23.36 -6.81
C TRP A 353 25.77 -21.98 -6.18
N LEU A 354 26.85 -21.18 -6.08
CA LEU A 354 26.87 -19.83 -5.51
C LEU A 354 27.87 -18.98 -6.31
N GLU A 355 27.48 -17.74 -6.64
CA GLU A 355 28.31 -16.75 -7.31
C GLU A 355 28.08 -15.36 -6.69
N ASN A 356 29.11 -14.51 -6.62
CA ASN A 356 29.00 -13.18 -6.08
C ASN A 356 28.88 -12.13 -7.21
N LEU A 357 27.85 -11.27 -7.15
CA LEU A 357 27.59 -10.22 -8.12
C LEU A 357 28.00 -8.82 -7.63
N GLY A 358 28.19 -8.63 -6.33
CA GLY A 358 28.47 -7.31 -5.77
C GLY A 358 28.51 -7.32 -4.25
N THR A 359 28.03 -6.23 -3.63
CA THR A 359 28.11 -6.04 -2.17
C THR A 359 26.75 -5.90 -1.51
N ILE A 360 25.79 -5.30 -2.19
CA ILE A 360 24.43 -5.05 -1.66
C ILE A 360 23.42 -5.33 -2.76
N GLN A 361 22.30 -5.99 -2.39
CA GLN A 361 21.26 -6.39 -3.31
C GLN A 361 19.86 -6.05 -2.78
N ARG A 362 19.03 -5.45 -3.67
CA ARG A 362 17.58 -5.28 -3.44
C ARG A 362 16.75 -5.68 -4.65
N ALA A 363 17.22 -5.40 -5.86
CA ALA A 363 16.54 -5.83 -7.07
C ALA A 363 16.35 -7.34 -7.09
N SER A 364 15.17 -7.79 -7.52
CA SER A 364 14.91 -9.21 -7.76
C SER A 364 15.37 -9.60 -9.17
N PRO A 365 15.89 -10.81 -9.37
CA PRO A 365 16.21 -11.30 -10.71
C PRO A 365 14.94 -11.45 -11.54
N VAL A 366 15.05 -11.19 -12.84
CA VAL A 366 14.00 -11.46 -13.83
C VAL A 366 14.49 -12.54 -14.77
N LEU A 367 13.76 -13.65 -14.84
CA LEU A 367 14.05 -14.76 -15.72
C LEU A 367 13.33 -14.58 -17.06
N ALA A 368 14.08 -14.50 -18.14
CA ALA A 368 13.51 -14.41 -19.48
C ALA A 368 14.48 -15.01 -20.51
N ASP A 369 13.96 -15.76 -21.48
CA ASP A 369 14.75 -16.36 -22.56
C ASP A 369 15.95 -17.20 -22.08
N GLY A 370 15.77 -17.93 -20.95
CA GLY A 370 16.85 -18.71 -20.33
C GLY A 370 17.97 -17.88 -19.71
N LYS A 371 17.74 -16.59 -19.49
CA LYS A 371 18.69 -15.63 -18.91
C LYS A 371 18.11 -14.95 -17.66
N LEU A 372 18.98 -14.51 -16.77
CA LEU A 372 18.62 -13.68 -15.62
C LEU A 372 19.14 -12.25 -15.88
N TYR A 373 18.25 -11.27 -15.73
CA TYR A 373 18.55 -9.85 -15.77
C TYR A 373 18.55 -9.29 -14.36
N VAL A 374 19.70 -8.77 -13.90
CA VAL A 374 19.93 -8.41 -12.51
C VAL A 374 20.65 -7.08 -12.39
N GLY A 375 20.06 -6.11 -11.70
CA GLY A 375 20.75 -4.90 -11.25
C GLY A 375 21.24 -5.03 -9.81
N THR A 376 22.32 -4.33 -9.44
CA THR A 376 22.88 -4.28 -8.08
C THR A 376 23.01 -2.85 -7.58
N GLU A 377 23.04 -2.62 -6.26
CA GLU A 377 23.17 -1.26 -5.70
C GLU A 377 24.55 -0.63 -5.97
N ASN A 378 25.56 -1.42 -6.32
CA ASN A 378 26.85 -0.89 -6.77
C ASN A 378 26.90 -0.56 -8.28
N GLY A 379 25.72 -0.36 -8.90
CA GLY A 379 25.57 0.17 -10.26
C GLY A 379 25.89 -0.82 -11.37
N LYS A 380 25.95 -2.12 -11.08
CA LYS A 380 26.19 -3.13 -12.11
C LYS A 380 24.89 -3.71 -12.63
N PHE A 381 24.76 -3.83 -13.95
CA PHE A 381 23.68 -4.56 -14.59
C PHE A 381 24.22 -5.81 -15.27
N TYR A 382 23.72 -6.97 -14.89
CA TYR A 382 24.16 -8.27 -15.35
C TYR A 382 23.15 -8.91 -16.29
N ILE A 383 23.65 -9.58 -17.33
CA ILE A 383 22.93 -10.59 -18.11
C ILE A 383 23.60 -11.92 -17.85
N LEU A 384 22.91 -12.83 -17.17
CA LEU A 384 23.46 -14.10 -16.70
C LEU A 384 22.75 -15.26 -17.38
N LYS A 385 23.51 -16.31 -17.71
CA LYS A 385 22.95 -17.58 -18.21
C LYS A 385 23.18 -18.68 -17.19
N PRO A 386 22.15 -19.01 -16.40
CA PRO A 386 22.26 -20.06 -15.39
C PRO A 386 22.24 -21.45 -16.02
N SER A 387 22.89 -22.39 -15.33
CA SER A 387 22.91 -23.82 -15.66
C SER A 387 22.68 -24.68 -14.41
N ALA A 388 22.77 -26.00 -14.53
CA ALA A 388 22.69 -26.91 -13.41
C ALA A 388 23.90 -26.81 -12.44
N THR A 389 25.06 -26.38 -12.94
CA THR A 389 26.33 -26.45 -12.21
C THR A 389 27.00 -25.09 -11.98
N GLY A 390 26.43 -24.01 -12.49
CA GLY A 390 26.98 -22.68 -12.35
C GLY A 390 26.21 -21.63 -13.16
N VAL A 391 26.74 -20.43 -13.24
CA VAL A 391 26.19 -19.32 -13.99
C VAL A 391 27.28 -18.69 -14.86
N GLU A 392 26.97 -18.49 -16.13
CA GLU A 392 27.82 -17.76 -17.11
C GLU A 392 27.42 -16.30 -17.09
N VAL A 393 28.37 -15.40 -16.91
CA VAL A 393 28.16 -13.96 -17.11
C VAL A 393 28.28 -13.67 -18.59
N LEU A 394 27.14 -13.45 -19.27
CA LEU A 394 27.11 -13.10 -20.69
C LEU A 394 27.51 -11.65 -20.89
N ASP A 395 27.12 -10.78 -19.96
CA ASP A 395 27.40 -9.35 -19.98
C ASP A 395 27.33 -8.72 -18.60
N GLN A 396 28.16 -7.67 -18.39
CA GLN A 396 28.18 -6.88 -17.16
C GLN A 396 28.58 -5.45 -17.48
N ASP A 397 27.69 -4.51 -17.23
CA ASP A 397 27.95 -3.08 -17.40
C ASP A 397 27.91 -2.33 -16.07
N GLN A 398 28.86 -1.38 -15.91
CA GLN A 398 28.90 -0.45 -14.81
C GLN A 398 28.17 0.83 -15.19
N LEU A 399 27.16 1.23 -14.41
CA LEU A 399 26.50 2.53 -14.47
C LEU A 399 27.14 3.49 -13.47
N GLY A 400 27.38 4.73 -13.91
CA GLY A 400 28.18 5.68 -13.15
C GLY A 400 29.66 5.27 -13.14
N THR A 401 30.30 5.41 -12.00
CA THR A 401 31.68 4.96 -11.75
C THR A 401 31.70 4.02 -10.54
N GLU A 402 32.80 3.30 -10.32
CA GLU A 402 32.96 2.49 -9.11
C GLU A 402 32.93 3.32 -7.82
N ALA A 403 33.38 4.57 -7.87
CA ALA A 403 33.39 5.48 -6.73
C ALA A 403 32.06 6.22 -6.52
N ASP A 404 31.27 6.37 -7.58
CA ASP A 404 29.96 7.04 -7.59
C ASP A 404 29.04 6.28 -8.55
N PRO A 405 28.52 5.10 -8.14
CA PRO A 405 27.68 4.27 -8.98
C PRO A 405 26.26 4.82 -9.09
N GLU A 406 25.64 4.62 -10.27
CA GLU A 406 24.17 4.76 -10.36
C GLU A 406 23.52 3.51 -9.71
N GLU A 407 22.97 3.64 -8.52
CA GLU A 407 22.37 2.52 -7.79
C GLU A 407 21.17 1.91 -8.52
N ILE A 408 21.13 0.58 -8.65
CA ILE A 408 19.98 -0.14 -9.20
C ILE A 408 19.30 -0.91 -8.08
N ILE A 409 18.19 -0.36 -7.57
CA ILE A 409 17.39 -0.94 -6.49
C ILE A 409 16.15 -1.66 -7.04
N ALA A 410 15.63 -1.18 -8.16
CA ALA A 410 14.46 -1.71 -8.83
C ALA A 410 14.77 -2.93 -9.69
N SER A 411 13.81 -3.84 -9.81
CA SER A 411 13.90 -4.98 -10.74
C SER A 411 13.67 -4.53 -12.19
N ALA A 412 14.09 -5.34 -13.15
CA ALA A 412 13.81 -5.08 -14.55
C ALA A 412 12.37 -5.43 -14.94
N ALA A 413 11.90 -4.91 -16.06
CA ALA A 413 10.67 -5.27 -16.75
C ALA A 413 10.98 -5.76 -18.16
N VAL A 414 10.19 -6.70 -18.69
CA VAL A 414 10.38 -7.30 -20.01
C VAL A 414 9.14 -7.08 -20.86
N SER A 415 9.28 -6.41 -22.00
CA SER A 415 8.13 -6.19 -22.89
C SER A 415 8.59 -5.98 -24.35
N ASN A 416 7.99 -6.73 -25.26
CA ASN A 416 8.16 -6.60 -26.72
C ASN A 416 9.63 -6.66 -27.16
N GLY A 417 10.40 -7.64 -26.67
CA GLY A 417 11.81 -7.88 -27.02
C GLY A 417 12.79 -6.94 -26.31
N ARG A 418 12.30 -6.12 -25.40
CA ARG A 418 13.08 -5.09 -24.68
C ARG A 418 13.11 -5.33 -23.18
N ILE A 419 14.18 -4.90 -22.55
CA ILE A 419 14.34 -4.85 -21.11
C ILE A 419 14.31 -3.38 -20.67
N TYR A 420 13.49 -3.07 -19.69
CA TYR A 420 13.39 -1.75 -19.07
C TYR A 420 13.84 -1.84 -17.63
N PHE A 421 14.71 -0.96 -17.20
CA PHE A 421 15.15 -0.88 -15.82
C PHE A 421 15.50 0.56 -15.44
N VAL A 422 15.57 0.83 -14.14
CA VAL A 422 15.83 2.16 -13.61
C VAL A 422 16.99 2.10 -12.63
N SER A 423 17.91 3.08 -12.74
CA SER A 423 18.84 3.44 -11.68
C SER A 423 18.27 4.59 -10.85
N ASP A 424 18.98 5.03 -9.82
CA ASP A 424 18.62 6.24 -9.07
C ASP A 424 18.65 7.52 -9.94
N ALA A 425 19.36 7.51 -11.06
CA ALA A 425 19.53 8.65 -11.96
C ALA A 425 18.70 8.55 -13.26
N ASN A 426 18.55 7.37 -13.85
CA ASN A 426 18.05 7.22 -15.22
C ASN A 426 17.10 6.01 -15.39
N LEU A 427 16.20 6.13 -16.38
CA LEU A 427 15.40 5.03 -16.92
C LEU A 427 16.04 4.56 -18.23
N TYR A 428 16.28 3.27 -18.35
CA TYR A 428 16.94 2.63 -19.49
C TYR A 428 15.98 1.68 -20.22
N CYS A 429 16.10 1.62 -21.53
CA CYS A 429 15.49 0.61 -22.40
C CYS A 429 16.58 0.00 -23.28
N ILE A 430 16.77 -1.31 -23.19
CA ILE A 430 17.76 -2.05 -23.97
C ILE A 430 17.08 -3.13 -24.82
N GLY A 431 17.72 -3.48 -25.93
CA GLY A 431 17.23 -4.46 -26.88
C GLY A 431 16.46 -3.87 -28.04
N LYS A 432 16.04 -4.75 -28.94
CA LYS A 432 15.28 -4.40 -30.16
C LYS A 432 13.84 -4.77 -29.99
N LYS A 433 12.92 -3.94 -30.50
CA LYS A 433 11.50 -4.25 -30.49
C LYS A 433 11.23 -5.48 -31.35
N THR A 434 10.58 -6.46 -30.77
CA THR A 434 10.07 -7.65 -31.50
C THR A 434 8.56 -7.77 -31.25
N SER A 435 7.86 -8.56 -32.05
CA SER A 435 6.50 -8.98 -31.74
C SER A 435 6.58 -10.03 -30.64
N GLY A 436 6.27 -9.62 -29.40
CA GLY A 436 6.43 -10.46 -28.22
C GLY A 436 5.43 -11.62 -28.12
N VAL A 437 5.81 -12.62 -27.35
CA VAL A 437 4.88 -13.63 -26.82
C VAL A 437 4.15 -12.99 -25.64
N THR A 438 2.83 -13.09 -25.60
CA THR A 438 2.03 -12.49 -24.53
C THR A 438 2.34 -13.14 -23.20
N ASN A 439 2.89 -12.37 -22.26
CA ASN A 439 2.97 -12.76 -20.85
C ASN A 439 1.55 -12.80 -20.27
N GLN A 440 1.18 -13.92 -19.64
CA GLN A 440 -0.14 -14.10 -19.08
C GLN A 440 -0.06 -14.07 -17.55
N GLY A 441 -1.00 -13.37 -16.95
CA GLY A 441 -1.27 -13.47 -15.52
C GLY A 441 -1.89 -14.84 -15.14
N PRO A 442 -2.08 -15.09 -13.84
CA PRO A 442 -2.77 -16.29 -13.39
C PRO A 442 -4.17 -16.36 -14.02
N PRO A 443 -4.62 -17.55 -14.40
CA PRO A 443 -5.91 -17.72 -15.07
C PRO A 443 -7.04 -17.04 -14.31
N VAL A 444 -7.89 -16.32 -15.02
CA VAL A 444 -9.11 -15.74 -14.44
C VAL A 444 -10.04 -16.89 -14.04
N GLU A 445 -10.81 -16.68 -12.96
CA GLU A 445 -11.80 -17.66 -12.52
C GLU A 445 -12.79 -18.00 -13.65
N GLY A 446 -13.19 -19.27 -13.71
CA GLY A 446 -14.24 -19.74 -14.63
C GLY A 446 -15.60 -19.08 -14.32
N LEU A 447 -16.55 -19.26 -15.24
CA LEU A 447 -17.89 -18.71 -15.09
C LEU A 447 -18.52 -19.09 -13.73
N PRO A 448 -19.32 -18.18 -13.11
CA PRO A 448 -20.04 -18.44 -11.88
C PRO A 448 -20.94 -19.68 -12.00
N ASN A 449 -20.98 -20.49 -10.95
CA ASN A 449 -21.95 -21.59 -10.83
C ASN A 449 -23.03 -21.22 -9.80
N PRO A 450 -24.21 -20.78 -10.25
CA PRO A 450 -25.26 -20.30 -9.35
C PRO A 450 -25.87 -21.38 -8.43
N ASN A 451 -25.61 -22.66 -8.70
CA ASN A 451 -26.14 -23.80 -7.93
C ASN A 451 -25.23 -24.21 -6.77
N ARG A 452 -24.06 -23.59 -6.59
CA ARG A 452 -23.20 -23.86 -5.43
C ARG A 452 -23.77 -23.25 -4.16
N PRO A 453 -23.64 -23.93 -2.99
CA PRO A 453 -24.04 -23.34 -1.72
C PRO A 453 -23.15 -22.14 -1.40
N ALA A 454 -23.77 -21.06 -0.94
CA ALA A 454 -23.04 -19.89 -0.43
C ALA A 454 -22.48 -20.19 0.96
N THR A 455 -21.20 -19.91 1.16
CA THR A 455 -20.52 -19.99 2.45
C THR A 455 -20.03 -18.65 2.95
N HIS A 456 -20.00 -17.63 2.07
CA HIS A 456 -19.59 -16.27 2.41
C HIS A 456 -20.55 -15.24 1.78
N VAL A 457 -20.95 -14.28 2.61
CA VAL A 457 -21.75 -13.11 2.21
C VAL A 457 -20.88 -11.88 2.31
N GLN A 458 -20.64 -11.22 1.20
CA GLN A 458 -19.93 -9.95 1.12
C GLN A 458 -20.93 -8.81 0.92
N VAL A 459 -20.98 -7.88 1.86
CA VAL A 459 -21.75 -6.64 1.76
C VAL A 459 -20.80 -5.54 1.28
N PHE A 460 -21.11 -4.88 0.18
CA PHE A 460 -20.23 -3.83 -0.33
C PHE A 460 -21.01 -2.61 -0.84
N PRO A 461 -20.41 -1.39 -0.75
CA PRO A 461 -19.11 -1.12 -0.12
C PRO A 461 -19.05 -1.64 1.31
N THR A 462 -17.88 -2.16 1.74
CA THR A 462 -17.75 -2.74 3.09
C THR A 462 -17.52 -1.68 4.17
N GLU A 463 -17.22 -0.45 3.76
CA GLU A 463 -17.05 0.69 4.66
C GLU A 463 -17.51 1.99 3.98
N LEU A 464 -18.31 2.79 4.68
CA LEU A 464 -18.77 4.10 4.22
C LEU A 464 -18.69 5.15 5.32
N MET A 465 -18.50 6.39 4.89
CA MET A 465 -18.63 7.58 5.71
C MET A 465 -19.76 8.45 5.13
N LEU A 466 -20.75 8.79 5.95
CA LEU A 466 -21.97 9.48 5.55
C LEU A 466 -22.23 10.69 6.44
N LYS A 467 -23.16 11.53 6.03
CA LYS A 467 -23.78 12.62 6.83
C LYS A 467 -25.17 12.20 7.31
N PRO A 468 -25.70 12.82 8.37
CA PRO A 468 -27.11 12.64 8.74
C PRO A 468 -28.03 12.96 7.56
N GLY A 469 -28.99 12.09 7.30
CA GLY A 469 -29.92 12.18 6.17
C GLY A 469 -29.41 11.62 4.84
N ASP A 470 -28.14 11.27 4.73
CA ASP A 470 -27.59 10.66 3.51
C ASP A 470 -28.21 9.27 3.26
N THR A 471 -28.25 8.92 1.97
CA THR A 471 -28.68 7.61 1.50
C THR A 471 -27.50 6.87 0.88
N ALA A 472 -27.31 5.61 1.25
CA ALA A 472 -26.29 4.73 0.67
C ALA A 472 -26.92 3.44 0.16
N ARG A 473 -26.37 2.88 -0.93
CA ARG A 473 -26.81 1.61 -1.46
C ARG A 473 -25.76 0.54 -1.25
N PHE A 474 -26.13 -0.51 -0.52
CA PHE A 474 -25.34 -1.71 -0.35
C PHE A 474 -25.82 -2.80 -1.29
N ARG A 475 -24.87 -3.63 -1.75
CA ARG A 475 -25.14 -4.82 -2.54
C ARG A 475 -24.56 -6.03 -1.82
N VAL A 476 -25.09 -7.21 -2.16
CA VAL A 476 -24.67 -8.48 -1.59
C VAL A 476 -24.09 -9.36 -2.70
N ARG A 477 -22.88 -9.85 -2.48
CA ARG A 477 -22.24 -10.88 -3.29
C ARG A 477 -22.13 -12.17 -2.51
N LEU A 478 -22.44 -13.28 -3.15
CA LEU A 478 -22.31 -14.62 -2.56
C LEU A 478 -21.11 -15.34 -3.15
N PHE A 479 -20.39 -16.04 -2.28
CA PHE A 479 -19.22 -16.83 -2.64
C PHE A 479 -19.33 -18.22 -2.04
N ASP A 480 -18.75 -19.22 -2.75
CA ASP A 480 -18.66 -20.61 -2.30
C ASP A 480 -17.47 -20.83 -1.34
N GLU A 481 -17.30 -22.07 -0.88
CA GLU A 481 -16.21 -22.48 0.03
C GLU A 481 -14.80 -22.25 -0.53
N TYR A 482 -14.63 -22.15 -1.85
CA TYR A 482 -13.38 -21.85 -2.53
C TYR A 482 -13.14 -20.34 -2.72
N GLY A 483 -14.11 -19.49 -2.29
CA GLY A 483 -14.08 -18.04 -2.53
C GLY A 483 -14.44 -17.66 -3.97
N LYS A 484 -15.10 -18.54 -4.71
CA LYS A 484 -15.58 -18.25 -6.06
C LYS A 484 -16.90 -17.53 -6.01
N PHE A 485 -17.03 -16.50 -6.83
CA PHE A 485 -18.26 -15.74 -6.96
C PHE A 485 -19.39 -16.64 -7.50
N ILE A 486 -20.56 -16.58 -6.86
CA ILE A 486 -21.76 -17.31 -7.25
C ILE A 486 -22.71 -16.39 -8.00
N ARG A 487 -23.18 -15.31 -7.34
CA ARG A 487 -24.09 -14.30 -7.88
C ARG A 487 -24.19 -13.09 -6.97
N GLU A 488 -24.75 -12.00 -7.46
CA GLU A 488 -25.33 -10.97 -6.61
C GLU A 488 -26.69 -11.44 -6.07
N GLU A 489 -27.02 -11.05 -4.82
CA GLU A 489 -28.25 -11.47 -4.15
C GLU A 489 -29.12 -10.26 -3.83
N ALA A 490 -30.30 -10.21 -4.43
CA ALA A 490 -31.25 -9.12 -4.21
C ALA A 490 -32.13 -9.32 -2.97
N ASN A 491 -32.36 -10.60 -2.58
CA ASN A 491 -33.33 -10.98 -1.55
C ASN A 491 -32.67 -11.27 -0.19
N ALA A 492 -31.72 -10.43 0.22
CA ALA A 492 -31.12 -10.52 1.56
C ALA A 492 -32.03 -9.92 2.64
N THR A 493 -31.98 -10.48 3.83
CA THR A 493 -32.58 -9.86 5.01
C THR A 493 -31.62 -8.83 5.59
N TRP A 494 -32.07 -7.58 5.73
CA TRP A 494 -31.25 -6.47 6.18
C TRP A 494 -31.55 -6.06 7.61
N SER A 495 -30.53 -5.66 8.36
CA SER A 495 -30.63 -5.12 9.71
C SER A 495 -29.54 -4.09 9.99
N LEU A 496 -29.78 -3.24 10.99
CA LEU A 496 -28.82 -2.26 11.50
C LEU A 496 -28.31 -2.69 12.87
N ASP A 497 -27.05 -2.36 13.14
CA ASP A 497 -26.41 -2.52 14.43
C ASP A 497 -25.72 -1.21 14.81
N ALA A 498 -26.15 -0.61 15.95
CA ALA A 498 -25.67 0.66 16.48
C ALA A 498 -25.81 1.89 15.53
N LEU A 499 -26.67 1.81 14.52
CA LEU A 499 -27.01 2.91 13.61
C LEU A 499 -28.46 3.32 13.78
N LYS A 500 -28.73 4.63 13.72
CA LYS A 500 -30.08 5.20 13.62
C LYS A 500 -30.40 5.47 12.16
N GLY A 501 -31.54 5.00 11.70
CA GLY A 501 -31.97 5.12 10.31
C GLY A 501 -32.84 3.94 9.89
N THR A 502 -32.99 3.74 8.60
CA THR A 502 -33.75 2.62 8.02
C THR A 502 -32.93 1.91 6.96
N VAL A 503 -33.12 0.60 6.85
CA VAL A 503 -32.54 -0.18 5.75
C VAL A 503 -33.58 -1.08 5.12
N ALA A 504 -33.74 -0.98 3.80
CA ALA A 504 -34.62 -1.83 3.02
C ALA A 504 -34.02 -2.11 1.63
N ASN A 505 -34.04 -3.37 1.20
CA ASN A 505 -33.54 -3.78 -0.11
C ASN A 505 -32.13 -3.25 -0.43
N GLY A 506 -31.23 -3.20 0.58
CA GLY A 506 -29.87 -2.69 0.45
C GLY A 506 -29.76 -1.16 0.45
N GLN A 507 -30.85 -0.41 0.50
CA GLN A 507 -30.81 1.04 0.64
C GLN A 507 -30.87 1.40 2.14
N PHE A 508 -29.80 2.00 2.64
CA PHE A 508 -29.73 2.58 3.98
C PHE A 508 -29.98 4.10 3.89
N VAL A 509 -30.82 4.61 4.77
CA VAL A 509 -31.06 6.05 4.95
C VAL A 509 -30.70 6.40 6.40
N ALA A 510 -29.68 7.22 6.57
CA ALA A 510 -29.25 7.69 7.88
C ALA A 510 -30.28 8.62 8.49
N ALA A 511 -30.56 8.51 9.81
CA ALA A 511 -31.44 9.44 10.49
C ALA A 511 -30.88 10.87 10.42
N SER A 512 -31.74 11.86 10.09
CA SER A 512 -31.33 13.27 9.95
C SER A 512 -30.98 13.93 11.29
N ASP A 513 -31.48 13.42 12.40
CA ASP A 513 -31.26 13.88 13.79
C ASP A 513 -30.26 12.98 14.55
N GLY A 514 -29.63 12.03 13.87
CA GLY A 514 -28.85 10.95 14.48
C GLY A 514 -27.52 11.36 15.13
N GLY A 515 -27.00 12.56 14.83
CA GLY A 515 -25.70 13.00 15.34
C GLY A 515 -24.53 12.15 14.86
N LEU A 516 -23.45 12.13 15.66
CA LEU A 516 -22.26 11.32 15.41
C LEU A 516 -22.55 9.84 15.71
N GLN A 517 -22.32 8.95 14.75
CA GLN A 517 -22.62 7.52 14.88
C GLN A 517 -21.54 6.63 14.25
N ALA A 518 -21.41 5.42 14.80
CA ALA A 518 -20.67 4.31 14.18
C ALA A 518 -21.46 3.02 14.40
N GLY A 519 -21.52 2.20 13.37
CA GLY A 519 -22.21 0.92 13.44
C GLY A 519 -22.05 0.12 12.16
N SER A 520 -22.98 -0.80 11.93
CA SER A 520 -22.95 -1.64 10.73
C SER A 520 -24.32 -1.87 10.10
N VAL A 521 -24.31 -2.04 8.79
CA VAL A 521 -25.41 -2.55 7.98
C VAL A 521 -25.15 -4.02 7.71
N LYS A 522 -26.04 -4.90 8.15
CA LYS A 522 -25.89 -6.36 8.04
C LYS A 522 -26.85 -6.92 6.99
N ALA A 523 -26.38 -7.88 6.21
CA ALA A 523 -27.20 -8.66 5.28
C ALA A 523 -27.09 -10.16 5.61
N THR A 524 -28.22 -10.86 5.61
CA THR A 524 -28.30 -12.31 5.85
C THR A 524 -28.97 -12.98 4.66
N VAL A 525 -28.37 -14.06 4.19
CA VAL A 525 -28.88 -14.93 3.13
C VAL A 525 -28.83 -16.37 3.63
N GLY A 526 -30.01 -16.96 3.84
CA GLY A 526 -30.12 -18.25 4.54
C GLY A 526 -29.56 -18.15 5.96
N ASN A 527 -28.52 -18.91 6.25
CA ASN A 527 -27.82 -18.93 7.55
C ASN A 527 -26.43 -18.24 7.52
N VAL A 528 -26.07 -17.57 6.42
CA VAL A 528 -24.80 -16.86 6.26
C VAL A 528 -25.04 -15.36 6.29
N SER A 529 -24.21 -14.62 7.02
CA SER A 529 -24.33 -13.17 7.16
C SER A 529 -23.03 -12.47 6.83
N GLY A 530 -23.16 -11.24 6.31
CA GLY A 530 -22.07 -10.29 6.10
C GLY A 530 -22.45 -8.90 6.63
N ALA A 531 -21.46 -8.01 6.79
CA ALA A 531 -21.72 -6.68 7.28
C ALA A 531 -20.79 -5.66 6.61
N ALA A 532 -21.30 -4.43 6.49
CA ALA A 532 -20.55 -3.24 6.14
C ALA A 532 -20.54 -2.26 7.32
N THR A 533 -19.42 -1.60 7.56
CA THR A 533 -19.27 -0.62 8.63
C THR A 533 -19.62 0.79 8.13
N VAL A 534 -20.28 1.59 8.96
CA VAL A 534 -20.70 2.95 8.61
C VAL A 534 -20.36 3.91 9.73
N ARG A 535 -19.72 5.03 9.38
CA ARG A 535 -19.58 6.22 10.24
C ARG A 535 -20.46 7.34 9.71
N ILE A 536 -21.14 8.04 10.62
CA ILE A 536 -21.95 9.20 10.26
C ILE A 536 -21.42 10.40 11.02
N TYR A 537 -21.00 11.41 10.29
CA TYR A 537 -20.48 12.67 10.83
C TYR A 537 -21.43 13.82 10.54
N PRO A 538 -21.93 14.52 11.59
CA PRO A 538 -22.74 15.71 11.39
C PRO A 538 -21.90 16.84 10.76
N PRO A 539 -22.56 17.88 10.19
CA PRO A 539 -21.85 19.09 9.76
C PRO A 539 -21.10 19.76 10.92
N LEU A 540 -20.06 20.54 10.58
CA LEU A 540 -19.37 21.38 11.58
C LEU A 540 -20.32 22.44 12.16
N PRO A 541 -20.15 22.88 13.41
CA PRO A 541 -19.00 22.61 14.30
C PRO A 541 -19.14 21.34 15.16
N TRP A 542 -17.99 20.77 15.57
CA TRP A 542 -17.90 19.69 16.56
C TRP A 542 -17.17 20.14 17.80
N THR A 543 -17.58 19.55 18.95
CA THR A 543 -16.89 19.70 20.24
C THR A 543 -16.79 18.35 20.92
N GLU A 544 -15.67 18.07 21.58
CA GLU A 544 -15.47 16.86 22.37
C GLU A 544 -14.64 17.19 23.61
N ASN A 545 -15.19 16.94 24.79
CA ASN A 545 -14.54 17.12 26.09
C ASN A 545 -14.36 15.80 26.85
N PHE A 546 -14.65 14.67 26.19
CA PHE A 546 -14.52 13.31 26.74
C PHE A 546 -15.36 12.96 27.98
N ASP A 547 -16.06 13.90 28.62
CA ASP A 547 -16.79 13.69 29.87
C ASP A 547 -17.91 12.63 29.76
N ALA A 548 -18.52 12.51 28.58
CA ALA A 548 -19.54 11.52 28.30
C ALA A 548 -19.00 10.11 28.05
N MET A 549 -17.68 9.95 27.87
CA MET A 549 -17.06 8.67 27.60
C MET A 549 -16.74 7.91 28.88
N ALA A 550 -16.70 6.58 28.82
CA ALA A 550 -16.24 5.77 29.94
C ALA A 550 -14.70 5.89 30.09
N ALA A 551 -14.22 5.93 31.33
CA ALA A 551 -12.79 5.86 31.60
C ALA A 551 -12.23 4.51 31.09
N ASN A 552 -10.94 4.51 30.70
CA ASN A 552 -10.24 3.38 30.10
C ASN A 552 -10.79 2.93 28.74
N THR A 553 -11.50 3.79 28.02
CA THR A 553 -11.95 3.58 26.65
C THR A 553 -11.18 4.44 25.65
N VAL A 554 -11.35 4.13 24.37
CA VAL A 554 -10.80 4.90 23.25
C VAL A 554 -11.98 5.51 22.49
N PRO A 555 -11.91 6.76 22.01
CA PRO A 555 -13.00 7.31 21.22
C PRO A 555 -13.34 6.40 20.01
N PRO A 556 -14.59 5.92 19.89
CA PRO A 556 -14.92 4.74 19.06
C PRO A 556 -14.81 5.00 17.55
N LEU A 557 -14.88 6.25 17.12
CA LEU A 557 -14.86 6.66 15.71
C LEU A 557 -13.47 7.08 15.21
N TRP A 558 -12.50 7.12 16.11
CA TRP A 558 -11.22 7.66 15.81
C TRP A 558 -10.30 6.63 15.12
N VAL A 559 -9.73 7.03 14.00
CA VAL A 559 -8.73 6.26 13.28
C VAL A 559 -7.37 6.44 13.97
N ASN A 560 -6.60 5.38 14.10
CA ASN A 560 -5.26 5.35 14.67
C ASN A 560 -5.17 5.70 16.16
N ALA A 561 -6.26 5.58 16.91
CA ALA A 561 -6.31 5.91 18.34
C ALA A 561 -6.11 4.70 19.27
N THR A 562 -6.55 3.52 18.89
CA THR A 562 -6.51 2.30 19.73
C THR A 562 -5.09 1.93 20.14
N LEU A 563 -4.89 1.61 21.42
CA LEU A 563 -3.60 1.32 22.08
C LEU A 563 -2.66 2.53 22.19
N LYS A 564 -3.04 3.70 21.70
CA LYS A 564 -2.22 4.90 21.65
C LYS A 564 -2.77 6.01 22.51
N PHE A 565 -4.10 6.09 22.59
CA PHE A 565 -4.82 7.06 23.39
C PHE A 565 -5.86 6.36 24.27
N ILE A 566 -6.14 6.94 25.43
CA ILE A 566 -7.13 6.40 26.38
C ILE A 566 -7.82 7.54 27.12
N VAL A 567 -9.11 7.44 27.32
CA VAL A 567 -9.88 8.35 28.17
C VAL A 567 -9.59 8.02 29.64
N ARG A 568 -9.28 9.03 30.45
CA ARG A 568 -8.93 8.87 31.87
C ARG A 568 -9.59 9.95 32.71
N ASP A 569 -10.01 9.59 33.93
CA ASP A 569 -10.42 10.58 34.93
C ASP A 569 -9.24 11.45 35.35
N PHE A 570 -9.43 12.75 35.42
CA PHE A 570 -8.41 13.73 35.76
C PHE A 570 -9.02 14.99 36.38
N GLU A 571 -8.69 15.30 37.63
CA GLU A 571 -9.08 16.54 38.35
C GLU A 571 -10.60 16.82 38.31
N GLY A 572 -11.45 15.77 38.33
CA GLY A 572 -12.92 15.90 38.36
C GLY A 572 -13.59 15.96 36.98
N SER A 573 -12.83 15.85 35.90
CA SER A 573 -13.27 15.76 34.52
C SER A 573 -12.68 14.51 33.84
N LYS A 574 -12.96 14.26 32.57
CA LYS A 574 -12.29 13.26 31.77
C LYS A 574 -11.46 13.91 30.67
N ILE A 575 -10.30 13.34 30.40
CA ILE A 575 -9.38 13.80 29.37
C ILE A 575 -8.93 12.63 28.52
N LEU A 576 -8.44 12.94 27.32
CA LEU A 576 -7.77 11.96 26.47
C LEU A 576 -6.25 11.99 26.75
N VAL A 577 -5.68 10.84 27.05
CA VAL A 577 -4.26 10.68 27.37
C VAL A 577 -3.56 9.92 26.29
N LYS A 578 -2.48 10.48 25.74
CA LYS A 578 -1.49 9.75 24.96
C LYS A 578 -0.52 9.08 25.93
N THR A 579 -0.59 7.78 26.05
CA THR A 579 0.18 7.00 27.04
C THR A 579 1.63 6.79 26.61
N THR A 580 2.52 6.58 27.58
CA THR A 580 3.92 6.20 27.35
C THR A 580 4.12 4.70 27.14
N GLU A 581 3.06 3.91 27.27
CA GLU A 581 3.09 2.45 27.14
C GLU A 581 3.06 2.02 25.69
N GLY A 582 3.80 0.95 25.37
CA GLY A 582 3.74 0.31 24.07
C GLY A 582 5.09 0.21 23.33
N SER A 583 5.04 -0.35 22.14
CA SER A 583 6.20 -0.49 21.25
C SER A 583 6.51 0.84 20.55
N SER A 584 7.66 0.89 19.84
CA SER A 584 8.05 2.02 19.00
C SER A 584 6.97 2.46 17.99
N LEU A 585 6.17 1.53 17.47
CA LEU A 585 5.03 1.81 16.59
C LEU A 585 3.88 2.55 17.27
N LEU A 586 3.83 2.54 18.60
CA LEU A 586 2.77 3.16 19.40
C LEU A 586 3.20 4.48 20.07
N SER A 587 4.49 4.73 20.23
CA SER A 587 5.01 5.89 20.95
C SER A 587 4.62 7.22 20.33
N ARG A 588 4.56 7.25 18.98
CA ARG A 588 4.21 8.40 18.18
C ARG A 588 2.92 8.12 17.41
N ALA A 589 1.95 9.00 17.50
CA ALA A 589 0.66 8.78 16.88
C ALA A 589 0.02 10.07 16.35
N ARG A 590 -0.61 9.93 15.18
CA ARG A 590 -1.59 10.86 14.62
C ARG A 590 -2.93 10.15 14.66
N ALA A 591 -3.91 10.68 15.38
CA ALA A 591 -5.25 10.14 15.42
C ALA A 591 -6.20 11.07 14.68
N TYR A 592 -7.09 10.51 13.87
CA TYR A 592 -8.02 11.24 13.01
C TYR A 592 -9.46 10.98 13.44
N PHE A 593 -10.32 12.02 13.39
CA PHE A 593 -11.69 11.95 13.87
C PHE A 593 -12.70 12.66 12.98
N GLY A 594 -12.50 12.61 11.67
CA GLY A 594 -13.40 13.18 10.69
C GLY A 594 -13.11 12.75 9.26
N PRO A 595 -13.91 13.22 8.30
CA PRO A 595 -13.70 12.96 6.88
C PRO A 595 -12.38 13.52 6.35
N SER A 596 -11.73 12.78 5.45
CA SER A 596 -10.48 13.16 4.81
C SER A 596 -10.64 14.17 3.66
N ASP A 597 -11.90 14.49 3.29
CA ASP A 597 -12.27 15.47 2.26
C ASP A 597 -12.60 16.87 2.80
N PHE A 598 -12.45 17.08 4.12
CA PHE A 598 -12.72 18.40 4.72
C PHE A 598 -11.68 19.43 4.33
N SER A 599 -12.15 20.68 4.17
CA SER A 599 -11.31 21.82 3.83
C SER A 599 -11.82 23.12 4.48
N ASN A 600 -10.95 24.13 4.59
CA ASN A 600 -11.27 25.47 5.10
C ASN A 600 -11.87 25.45 6.51
N TYR A 601 -11.17 24.85 7.46
CA TYR A 601 -11.61 24.70 8.84
C TYR A 601 -10.49 24.95 9.84
N THR A 602 -10.90 25.13 11.10
CA THR A 602 -10.01 25.33 12.25
C THR A 602 -10.17 24.18 13.22
N VAL A 603 -9.05 23.73 13.79
CA VAL A 603 -9.00 22.79 14.93
C VAL A 603 -8.41 23.50 16.15
N GLU A 604 -9.10 23.36 17.28
CA GLU A 604 -8.61 23.79 18.60
C GLU A 604 -8.57 22.59 19.55
N ALA A 605 -7.60 22.60 20.47
CA ALA A 605 -7.54 21.64 21.58
C ALA A 605 -6.81 22.27 22.77
N ASP A 606 -7.17 21.89 23.96
CA ASP A 606 -6.38 22.10 25.16
C ASP A 606 -5.39 20.94 25.30
N VAL A 607 -4.11 21.25 25.52
CA VAL A 607 -3.03 20.26 25.62
C VAL A 607 -2.17 20.50 26.85
N ARG A 608 -1.69 19.43 27.47
CA ARG A 608 -0.76 19.47 28.61
C ARG A 608 0.22 18.31 28.45
N ALA A 609 1.50 18.51 28.77
CA ALA A 609 2.49 17.44 28.86
C ALA A 609 3.07 17.34 30.25
N THR A 610 3.32 16.11 30.68
CA THR A 610 4.13 15.84 31.89
C THR A 610 5.61 15.73 31.53
N THR A 611 6.45 15.60 32.56
CA THR A 611 7.89 15.29 32.40
C THR A 611 8.21 13.93 33.01
N LYS A 612 9.07 13.16 32.35
CA LYS A 612 9.61 11.91 32.87
C LYS A 612 11.10 11.80 32.51
N ARG A 613 11.97 11.66 33.53
CA ARG A 613 13.43 11.58 33.34
C ARG A 613 13.99 12.75 32.50
N ARG A 614 13.54 13.97 32.78
CA ARG A 614 13.89 15.21 32.05
C ARG A 614 13.42 15.24 30.59
N GLN A 615 12.55 14.34 30.17
CA GLN A 615 11.94 14.38 28.87
C GLN A 615 10.48 14.82 29.00
N GLN A 616 10.03 15.65 28.08
CA GLN A 616 8.65 16.11 27.94
C GLN A 616 8.06 15.57 26.64
N GLY A 617 6.78 15.19 26.66
CA GLY A 617 6.09 14.73 25.47
C GLY A 617 5.83 15.86 24.47
N ASP A 618 5.50 15.52 23.23
CA ASP A 618 5.11 16.46 22.18
C ASP A 618 3.59 16.37 21.95
N ALA A 619 2.94 17.51 21.70
CA ALA A 619 1.52 17.60 21.42
C ALA A 619 1.24 18.42 20.16
N GLY A 620 0.21 18.08 19.41
CA GLY A 620 -0.19 18.83 18.23
C GLY A 620 -1.64 18.63 17.83
N VAL A 621 -2.14 19.55 16.99
CA VAL A 621 -3.43 19.49 16.34
C VAL A 621 -3.24 19.43 14.83
N ILE A 622 -4.11 18.68 14.15
CA ILE A 622 -4.04 18.42 12.70
C ILE A 622 -5.26 19.01 12.02
N ALA A 623 -5.05 19.77 10.96
CA ALA A 623 -6.10 20.25 10.07
C ALA A 623 -5.61 20.20 8.61
N GLN A 624 -6.42 19.62 7.73
CA GLN A 624 -6.18 19.63 6.28
C GLN A 624 -4.75 19.16 5.92
N ARG A 625 -4.24 18.11 6.64
CA ARG A 625 -2.90 17.52 6.44
C ARG A 625 -1.73 18.43 6.84
N TYR A 626 -1.99 19.46 7.63
CA TYR A 626 -0.98 20.25 8.34
C TYR A 626 -1.04 19.94 9.83
N VAL A 627 0.10 19.91 10.49
CA VAL A 627 0.17 19.76 11.94
C VAL A 627 0.85 20.96 12.57
N LEU A 628 0.21 21.51 13.60
CA LEU A 628 0.79 22.48 14.52
C LEU A 628 1.25 21.70 15.75
N THR A 629 2.54 21.64 16.02
CA THR A 629 3.14 20.83 17.09
C THR A 629 3.93 21.68 18.05
N ILE A 630 3.75 21.43 19.36
CA ILE A 630 4.67 21.90 20.41
C ILE A 630 5.60 20.75 20.76
N TYR A 631 6.89 20.95 20.59
CA TYR A 631 7.93 19.99 20.93
C TYR A 631 8.44 20.21 22.33
N GLY A 632 8.28 19.22 23.22
CA GLY A 632 8.61 19.33 24.61
C GLY A 632 10.10 19.47 24.88
N ASN A 633 10.93 18.66 24.29
CA ASN A 633 12.37 18.66 24.54
C ASN A 633 13.11 19.80 23.82
N SER A 634 12.74 20.12 22.59
CA SER A 634 13.38 21.19 21.80
C SER A 634 12.79 22.57 22.06
N GLN A 635 11.66 22.68 22.78
CA GLN A 635 10.96 23.92 23.09
C GLN A 635 10.66 24.76 21.84
N LEU A 636 10.11 24.08 20.80
CA LEU A 636 9.75 24.66 19.51
C LEU A 636 8.26 24.55 19.26
N LEU A 637 7.69 25.54 18.60
CA LEU A 637 6.41 25.49 17.94
C LEU A 637 6.67 25.31 16.43
N ASN A 638 6.22 24.19 15.87
CA ASN A 638 6.36 23.88 14.45
C ASN A 638 5.01 23.85 13.75
N LEU A 639 5.03 24.25 12.48
CA LEU A 639 3.92 24.11 11.55
C LEU A 639 4.45 23.43 10.29
N GLU A 640 3.95 22.22 9.99
CA GLU A 640 4.52 21.36 8.97
C GLU A 640 3.47 20.42 8.35
N PRO A 641 3.54 20.12 7.04
CA PRO A 641 2.75 19.04 6.42
C PRO A 641 3.49 17.69 6.44
N TRP A 642 4.83 17.71 6.44
CA TRP A 642 5.67 16.51 6.34
C TRP A 642 6.97 16.74 7.14
N GLN A 643 7.03 16.18 8.34
CA GLN A 643 8.09 16.47 9.32
C GLN A 643 9.52 16.13 8.84
N PRO A 644 9.81 14.98 8.18
CA PRO A 644 11.17 14.67 7.75
C PRO A 644 11.74 15.65 6.70
N GLU A 645 10.90 16.38 5.97
CA GLU A 645 11.33 17.43 5.05
C GLU A 645 11.34 18.79 5.75
N THR A 646 12.50 19.16 6.28
CA THR A 646 12.67 20.36 7.10
C THR A 646 12.45 21.67 6.32
N ALA A 647 12.66 21.68 5.00
CA ALA A 647 12.37 22.85 4.17
C ALA A 647 10.86 23.17 4.12
N ARG A 648 9.99 22.21 4.46
CA ARG A 648 8.54 22.40 4.56
C ARG A 648 8.08 22.80 5.97
N THR A 649 8.99 22.89 6.93
CA THR A 649 8.69 23.23 8.32
C THR A 649 8.94 24.70 8.60
N VAL A 650 7.97 25.37 9.22
CA VAL A 650 8.18 26.65 9.88
C VAL A 650 8.31 26.40 11.36
N SER A 651 9.36 26.95 11.98
CA SER A 651 9.68 26.76 13.41
C SER A 651 9.84 28.10 14.13
N LYS A 652 9.36 28.15 15.38
CA LYS A 652 9.61 29.26 16.30
C LYS A 652 9.91 28.74 17.71
N PRO A 653 10.76 29.41 18.50
CA PRO A 653 10.92 29.09 19.91
C PRO A 653 9.57 29.23 20.65
N PHE A 654 9.29 28.27 21.52
CA PHE A 654 8.11 28.29 22.38
C PHE A 654 8.43 27.60 23.70
N ALA A 655 8.42 28.37 24.79
CA ALA A 655 8.69 27.87 26.14
C ALA A 655 7.45 27.10 26.67
N TRP A 656 7.37 25.81 26.39
CA TRP A 656 6.30 24.94 26.85
C TRP A 656 6.63 24.41 28.26
N LYS A 657 5.91 24.91 29.25
CA LYS A 657 6.07 24.48 30.65
C LYS A 657 5.35 23.16 30.88
N PRO A 658 5.99 22.19 31.56
CA PRO A 658 5.29 20.95 31.93
C PRO A 658 4.14 21.25 32.89
N ASP A 659 3.19 20.32 32.96
CA ASP A 659 2.02 20.36 33.83
C ASP A 659 1.16 21.64 33.74
N THR A 660 1.27 22.35 32.63
CA THR A 660 0.51 23.56 32.31
C THR A 660 -0.38 23.28 31.10
N TRP A 661 -1.66 23.65 31.20
CA TRP A 661 -2.59 23.58 30.09
C TRP A 661 -2.40 24.74 29.11
N TYR A 662 -2.28 24.42 27.83
CA TYR A 662 -2.20 25.39 26.75
C TYR A 662 -3.32 25.09 25.73
N ARG A 663 -3.92 26.16 25.18
CA ARG A 663 -4.82 26.06 24.06
C ARG A 663 -4.04 26.20 22.77
N MET A 664 -4.21 25.24 21.87
CA MET A 664 -3.67 25.26 20.51
C MET A 664 -4.80 25.56 19.54
N LYS A 665 -4.49 26.36 18.51
CA LYS A 665 -5.42 26.70 17.43
C LYS A 665 -4.68 26.63 16.10
N LEU A 666 -5.14 25.76 15.20
CA LEU A 666 -4.66 25.62 13.83
C LEU A 666 -5.79 25.93 12.86
N GLN A 667 -5.61 26.99 12.07
CA GLN A 667 -6.53 27.36 10.98
C GLN A 667 -5.87 27.06 9.64
N VAL A 668 -6.59 26.38 8.73
CA VAL A 668 -6.13 26.11 7.38
C VAL A 668 -7.17 26.60 6.37
N GLU A 669 -6.69 27.29 5.35
CA GLU A 669 -7.51 27.98 4.37
C GLU A 669 -6.95 27.81 2.97
N ASN A 670 -7.79 27.40 2.03
CA ASN A 670 -7.49 27.33 0.60
C ASN A 670 -7.61 28.70 -0.03
N LEU A 671 -6.51 29.25 -0.52
CA LEU A 671 -6.46 30.57 -1.12
C LEU A 671 -6.95 30.54 -2.58
N PRO A 672 -7.47 31.68 -3.09
CA PRO A 672 -7.93 31.78 -4.50
C PRO A 672 -6.83 31.57 -5.55
N ASP A 673 -5.56 31.86 -5.19
CA ASP A 673 -4.39 31.66 -6.06
C ASP A 673 -3.93 30.20 -6.17
N GLY A 674 -4.70 29.28 -5.59
CA GLY A 674 -4.43 27.84 -5.61
C GLY A 674 -3.55 27.34 -4.45
N LYS A 675 -2.93 28.22 -3.67
CA LYS A 675 -2.14 27.87 -2.49
C LYS A 675 -3.01 27.54 -1.27
N THR A 676 -2.40 27.04 -0.22
CA THR A 676 -3.04 26.87 1.09
C THR A 676 -2.27 27.67 2.15
N ARG A 677 -3.00 28.39 2.98
CA ARG A 677 -2.47 29.09 4.15
C ARG A 677 -2.78 28.30 5.41
N ALA A 678 -1.77 27.84 6.13
CA ALA A 678 -1.90 27.26 7.46
C ALA A 678 -1.29 28.23 8.48
N ARG A 679 -1.99 28.48 9.60
CA ARG A 679 -1.53 29.38 10.66
C ARG A 679 -1.95 28.92 12.04
N GLY A 680 -1.07 29.15 13.04
CA GLY A 680 -1.25 28.64 14.38
C GLY A 680 -1.04 29.65 15.49
N LYS A 681 -1.70 29.40 16.62
CA LYS A 681 -1.53 30.08 17.90
C LYS A 681 -1.47 29.08 19.03
N VAL A 682 -0.74 29.43 20.08
CA VAL A 682 -0.67 28.67 21.35
C VAL A 682 -0.61 29.63 22.50
N TRP A 683 -1.45 29.46 23.54
CA TRP A 683 -1.45 30.29 24.74
C TRP A 683 -1.89 29.48 25.96
N ALA A 684 -1.50 29.90 27.14
CA ALA A 684 -1.91 29.23 28.36
C ALA A 684 -3.43 29.35 28.58
N VAL A 685 -4.05 28.26 29.02
CA VAL A 685 -5.50 28.25 29.32
C VAL A 685 -5.74 29.24 30.49
N GLY A 686 -6.71 30.10 30.33
CA GLY A 686 -7.00 31.22 31.26
C GLY A 686 -6.42 32.55 30.82
N GLU A 687 -5.48 32.59 29.89
CA GLU A 687 -5.01 33.82 29.28
C GLU A 687 -5.88 34.19 28.05
N ALA A 688 -5.80 35.46 27.62
CA ALA A 688 -6.48 35.93 26.43
C ALA A 688 -5.84 35.32 25.17
N GLU A 689 -6.64 34.99 24.18
CA GLU A 689 -6.14 34.56 22.88
C GLU A 689 -5.26 35.65 22.25
N PRO A 690 -4.02 35.34 21.81
CA PRO A 690 -3.16 36.30 21.13
C PRO A 690 -3.83 36.91 19.90
N ALA A 691 -3.80 38.24 19.77
CA ALA A 691 -4.44 38.90 18.60
C ALA A 691 -3.75 38.52 17.29
N ALA A 692 -2.42 38.43 17.28
CA ALA A 692 -1.67 38.02 16.07
C ALA A 692 -1.48 36.50 15.98
N TRP A 693 -1.38 36.00 14.78
CA TRP A 693 -0.94 34.62 14.53
C TRP A 693 0.54 34.47 14.89
N MET A 694 0.87 33.40 15.60
CA MET A 694 2.25 33.17 16.07
C MET A 694 3.13 32.56 14.99
N ILE A 695 2.53 31.73 14.13
CA ILE A 695 3.23 30.99 13.07
C ILE A 695 2.31 30.88 11.86
N GLU A 696 2.87 30.99 10.66
CA GLU A 696 2.13 30.91 9.40
C GLU A 696 3.00 30.27 8.32
N ARG A 697 2.36 29.47 7.45
CA ARG A 697 2.92 28.94 6.21
C ARG A 697 1.93 29.17 5.08
N ILE A 698 2.41 29.71 3.96
CA ILE A 698 1.71 29.69 2.66
C ILE A 698 2.39 28.61 1.84
N ASP A 699 1.68 27.49 1.60
CA ASP A 699 2.26 26.32 0.95
C ASP A 699 2.10 26.40 -0.57
N PRO A 700 3.21 26.40 -1.36
CA PRO A 700 3.17 26.47 -2.81
C PRO A 700 2.70 25.15 -3.46
N ILE A 701 2.84 24.01 -2.74
CA ILE A 701 2.33 22.68 -3.15
C ILE A 701 1.30 22.20 -2.13
N PRO A 702 0.07 22.77 -2.17
CA PRO A 702 -0.86 22.73 -1.06
C PRO A 702 -1.54 21.38 -0.86
N ASN A 703 -1.79 21.03 0.42
CA ASN A 703 -2.81 20.05 0.78
C ASN A 703 -4.16 20.79 0.82
N ARG A 704 -5.08 20.47 -0.07
CA ARG A 704 -6.33 21.21 -0.22
C ARG A 704 -7.51 20.61 0.56
N GLN A 705 -7.32 19.43 1.14
CA GLN A 705 -8.28 18.73 1.99
C GLN A 705 -7.54 17.81 2.96
N GLY A 706 -8.24 17.33 4.00
CA GLY A 706 -7.72 16.37 4.95
C GLY A 706 -8.57 16.29 6.21
N ALA A 707 -8.43 15.20 6.96
CA ALA A 707 -9.16 14.96 8.19
C ALA A 707 -8.65 15.82 9.36
N PRO A 708 -9.55 16.27 10.27
CA PRO A 708 -9.13 16.80 11.56
C PRO A 708 -8.53 15.71 12.44
N GLY A 709 -7.55 16.07 13.26
CA GLY A 709 -6.86 15.10 14.10
C GLY A 709 -6.02 15.74 15.19
N ILE A 710 -5.36 14.88 15.97
CA ILE A 710 -4.36 15.23 16.96
C ILE A 710 -3.07 14.45 16.72
N PHE A 711 -1.97 15.00 17.21
CA PHE A 711 -0.66 14.37 17.23
C PHE A 711 -0.13 14.29 18.66
N GLY A 712 0.44 13.14 19.03
CA GLY A 712 1.12 12.96 20.30
C GLY A 712 2.35 12.08 20.16
N ASN A 713 3.47 12.50 20.78
CA ASN A 713 4.66 11.69 20.97
C ASN A 713 4.95 11.62 22.46
N ALA A 714 4.67 10.47 23.07
CA ALA A 714 4.69 10.33 24.53
C ALA A 714 6.04 9.82 25.04
N LEU A 715 7.06 10.67 25.02
CA LEU A 715 8.26 10.50 25.87
C LEU A 715 7.90 10.63 27.37
N ALA A 716 6.91 11.46 27.66
CA ALA A 716 6.11 11.53 28.89
C ALA A 716 4.63 11.63 28.49
N GLU A 717 3.68 11.43 29.42
CA GLU A 717 2.26 11.50 29.07
C GLU A 717 1.86 12.87 28.53
N VAL A 718 0.98 12.85 27.52
CA VAL A 718 0.42 14.04 26.89
C VAL A 718 -1.10 13.95 27.00
N PHE A 719 -1.72 15.02 27.41
CA PHE A 719 -3.15 15.13 27.69
C PHE A 719 -3.80 16.07 26.68
N PHE A 720 -5.03 15.71 26.28
CA PHE A 720 -5.86 16.49 25.37
C PHE A 720 -7.25 16.65 25.98
N ASP A 721 -7.82 17.84 25.79
CA ASP A 721 -9.19 18.15 26.22
C ASP A 721 -9.78 19.25 25.32
N ASN A 722 -11.10 19.46 25.46
CA ASN A 722 -11.83 20.58 24.84
C ASN A 722 -11.57 20.75 23.34
N LEU A 723 -11.59 19.63 22.61
CA LEU A 723 -11.45 19.62 21.15
C LEU A 723 -12.60 20.39 20.48
N LYS A 724 -12.26 21.23 19.51
CA LYS A 724 -13.23 21.93 18.65
C LYS A 724 -12.80 21.89 17.22
N VAL A 725 -13.73 21.61 16.33
CA VAL A 725 -13.56 21.69 14.87
C VAL A 725 -14.69 22.55 14.31
N TYR A 726 -14.34 23.58 13.56
CA TYR A 726 -15.35 24.47 12.97
C TYR A 726 -14.89 25.06 11.64
N ALA A 727 -15.86 25.36 10.76
CA ALA A 727 -15.59 25.97 9.47
C ALA A 727 -15.00 27.38 9.66
N ASN A 728 -14.06 27.77 8.81
CA ASN A 728 -13.55 29.14 8.78
C ASN A 728 -14.67 30.11 8.40
N LYS A 729 -14.65 31.29 9.00
CA LYS A 729 -15.60 32.37 8.69
C LYS A 729 -15.19 33.11 7.43
#